data_970c07577329c24256c20bd9d1cef814
#
_entry.id   970c07577329c24256c20bd9d1cef814
#
_cell.length_a   1.000
_cell.length_b   1.000
_cell.length_c   1.000
_cell.angle_alpha   90.00
_cell.angle_beta   90.00
_cell.angle_gamma   90.00
#
_symmetry.space_group_name_H-M   'P 1'
#
loop_
_entity.id
_entity.type
_entity.pdbx_description
1 polymer ?
#
loop_
_entity_poly.entity_id
_entity_poly.type
_entity_poly.pdbx_seq_one_letter_code
_entity_poly.pdbx_strand_id
1 'polypeptide(L)'
;MKRRIGLWAGAVLLCLSTSASADKPLRTWNYLTTGNGHGFQIFDTNKNKITQFLEAPYRYLRPRSDPRSDGYGRRNLAYDFYFGLRGPGGGGWLNGGTAGDASYLEETNIIKVPITIAGISAETYYFSPFGFEGNAMIAVLKAPSASEGFALFNFHMGDGTPDTPNANGERLKVLSDGKSIAESGVGGGAMIYVPITAPSHIDCDNVYGKVSAGQSLSDNRTCSGTDIVPAFQASLDGGHMAVATLFVENEADAESMLSQFKTWLSGRGAAQILTDALAEWTAWRKPLPQGLSLCTDDEKKLWRQSEAVLRMGQVRQANTTSRKNNGMILASLPPGEWHTGWVRDALYSVVALARMGHFAETKMALNFFLNAEPVSKYSSYVSGASYRISVCRYFGTGEEEADYSGQQTPNVEIDGWGMMLWAARQYVDASGDTAWLSEKVRGGVSVYDALSSGVAEPLRKNTESSGIAKADSSIWEVHDENKKHFAYTTLATIRGFCDFAQLANKASRSSDVTTYRGLASKARDGFLASFVDRDGALAGSIEELAQNQYLDGAVVEAFTWNVLRDAEYQGRTGKATLDVLGRLRVESGGFKRNDDGKSSYDNNEWILIDMRIADALWRAGREAESAGIMQMLIDKASANYNLLPELFNAVRADGAVGKYSGSIPMVGYGGGAYVLTMLDRSGLIEPNDCGDGMGNKSSGRALKCTDPPVTPTNPDSPSAPSADEVPFESACLCSIGASHRSPSPWVFLSASAVVGLLLWRRVRRGGRS
;
A
#
# COMPACT_ATOMS: atom_id res chain seq x y z
N MET A 1 -85.35 -10.47 25.00
CA MET A 1 -84.22 -11.38 24.73
C MET A 1 -83.57 -11.01 23.38
N LYS A 2 -82.50 -10.25 23.37
CA LYS A 2 -81.67 -9.99 22.20
C LYS A 2 -80.21 -10.19 22.57
N ARG A 3 -79.58 -11.23 22.05
CA ARG A 3 -78.15 -11.53 22.20
C ARG A 3 -77.39 -10.58 21.26
N ARG A 4 -76.43 -9.84 21.80
CA ARG A 4 -75.41 -9.12 21.02
C ARG A 4 -74.15 -9.99 20.91
N ILE A 5 -73.78 -10.30 19.68
CA ILE A 5 -72.53 -10.97 19.35
C ILE A 5 -71.48 -9.83 19.12
N GLY A 6 -70.45 -9.78 19.93
CA GLY A 6 -69.33 -8.85 19.73
C GLY A 6 -68.28 -9.52 18.82
N LEU A 7 -68.00 -8.88 17.69
CA LEU A 7 -66.84 -9.20 16.86
C LEU A 7 -65.58 -8.57 17.48
N TRP A 8 -64.63 -9.40 17.80
CA TRP A 8 -63.27 -8.99 18.06
C TRP A 8 -62.48 -8.99 16.73
N ALA A 9 -62.12 -7.82 16.20
CA ALA A 9 -61.18 -7.67 15.13
C ALA A 9 -59.75 -7.61 15.71
N GLY A 10 -59.00 -8.70 15.59
CA GLY A 10 -57.59 -8.72 15.92
C GLY A 10 -56.77 -8.04 14.85
N ALA A 11 -56.21 -6.84 15.16
CA ALA A 11 -55.24 -6.20 14.33
C ALA A 11 -53.88 -6.90 14.50
N VAL A 12 -53.50 -7.70 13.52
CA VAL A 12 -52.13 -8.19 13.39
C VAL A 12 -51.26 -7.06 12.89
N LEU A 13 -50.45 -6.42 13.77
CA LEU A 13 -49.39 -5.50 13.39
C LEU A 13 -48.27 -6.37 12.80
N LEU A 14 -48.17 -6.39 11.47
CA LEU A 14 -46.95 -6.80 10.78
C LEU A 14 -45.85 -5.73 11.05
N CYS A 15 -44.96 -5.99 11.99
CA CYS A 15 -43.70 -5.27 12.04
C CYS A 15 -42.87 -5.72 10.83
N LEU A 16 -42.98 -5.00 9.74
CA LEU A 16 -42.00 -5.04 8.68
C LEU A 16 -40.71 -4.45 9.27
N SER A 17 -39.80 -5.30 9.72
CA SER A 17 -38.42 -4.93 9.93
C SER A 17 -37.87 -4.53 8.55
N THR A 18 -37.87 -3.23 8.24
CA THR A 18 -37.01 -2.70 7.20
C THR A 18 -35.60 -2.96 7.65
N SER A 19 -34.97 -4.02 7.12
CA SER A 19 -33.53 -4.11 7.13
C SER A 19 -33.04 -2.80 6.50
N ALA A 20 -32.43 -1.94 7.30
CA ALA A 20 -31.69 -0.81 6.78
C ALA A 20 -30.66 -1.42 5.81
N SER A 21 -30.86 -1.19 4.52
CA SER A 21 -29.82 -1.46 3.54
C SER A 21 -28.63 -0.65 4.00
N ALA A 22 -27.58 -1.31 4.45
CA ALA A 22 -26.33 -0.62 4.73
C ALA A 22 -25.96 0.12 3.45
N ASP A 23 -25.83 1.43 3.53
CA ASP A 23 -25.41 2.25 2.39
C ASP A 23 -24.12 1.64 1.83
N LYS A 24 -24.12 1.33 0.51
CA LYS A 24 -22.91 0.79 -0.11
C LYS A 24 -21.77 1.80 0.08
N PRO A 25 -20.57 1.33 0.44
CA PRO A 25 -19.41 2.22 0.56
C PRO A 25 -19.22 3.03 -0.71
N LEU A 26 -18.98 4.33 -0.56
CA LEU A 26 -18.74 5.21 -1.70
C LEU A 26 -17.31 5.05 -2.21
N ARG A 27 -17.14 5.16 -3.53
CA ARG A 27 -15.82 5.31 -4.12
C ARG A 27 -15.24 6.67 -3.70
N THR A 28 -14.09 6.66 -3.05
CA THR A 28 -13.41 7.87 -2.57
C THR A 28 -11.99 8.00 -3.11
N TRP A 29 -11.52 7.01 -3.87
CA TRP A 29 -10.23 6.99 -4.55
C TRP A 29 -10.40 7.01 -6.07
N ASN A 30 -9.62 7.83 -6.76
CA ASN A 30 -9.78 8.09 -8.19
C ASN A 30 -8.54 7.79 -9.03
N TYR A 31 -7.57 7.06 -8.48
CA TYR A 31 -6.33 6.75 -9.17
C TYR A 31 -6.11 5.25 -9.28
N LEU A 32 -5.67 4.82 -10.47
CA LEU A 32 -5.20 3.46 -10.72
C LEU A 32 -3.73 3.53 -11.11
N THR A 33 -2.92 2.70 -10.46
CA THR A 33 -1.48 2.67 -10.67
C THR A 33 -1.07 1.41 -11.42
N THR A 34 -0.21 1.56 -12.41
CA THR A 34 0.49 0.44 -13.05
C THR A 34 1.99 0.62 -12.88
N GLY A 35 2.71 -0.48 -12.70
CA GLY A 35 4.16 -0.50 -12.52
C GLY A 35 4.72 -1.91 -12.71
N ASN A 36 6.02 -2.01 -12.98
CA ASN A 36 6.73 -3.27 -13.20
C ASN A 36 8.06 -3.38 -12.41
N GLY A 37 8.25 -2.53 -11.40
CA GLY A 37 9.48 -2.46 -10.63
C GLY A 37 10.60 -1.63 -11.28
N HIS A 38 10.34 -0.99 -12.43
CA HIS A 38 11.22 -0.05 -13.10
C HIS A 38 10.66 1.37 -13.16
N GLY A 39 9.36 1.53 -13.01
CA GLY A 39 8.66 2.81 -12.99
C GLY A 39 7.18 2.63 -12.73
N PHE A 40 6.46 3.76 -12.63
CA PHE A 40 5.02 3.78 -12.36
C PHE A 40 4.32 4.82 -13.24
N GLN A 41 3.09 4.46 -13.65
CA GLN A 41 2.18 5.35 -14.34
C GLN A 41 0.83 5.34 -13.64
N ILE A 42 0.20 6.50 -13.56
CA ILE A 42 -1.03 6.68 -12.81
C ILE A 42 -2.12 7.23 -13.72
N PHE A 43 -3.23 6.50 -13.78
CA PHE A 43 -4.44 6.91 -14.46
C PHE A 43 -5.37 7.63 -13.47
N ASP A 44 -5.79 8.84 -13.83
CA ASP A 44 -6.77 9.65 -13.09
C ASP A 44 -8.17 9.44 -13.69
N THR A 45 -9.05 8.78 -12.95
CA THR A 45 -10.40 8.45 -13.43
C THR A 45 -11.31 9.68 -13.55
N ASN A 46 -11.03 10.77 -12.82
CA ASN A 46 -11.76 12.02 -12.95
C ASN A 46 -11.40 12.77 -14.25
N LYS A 47 -10.18 12.56 -14.74
CA LYS A 47 -9.67 13.22 -15.95
C LYS A 47 -9.64 12.30 -17.17
N ASN A 48 -9.90 11.00 -16.99
CA ASN A 48 -9.83 9.96 -18.03
C ASN A 48 -8.51 9.96 -18.81
N LYS A 49 -7.38 10.07 -18.10
CA LYS A 49 -6.06 10.13 -18.71
C LYS A 49 -4.96 9.66 -17.77
N ILE A 50 -3.80 9.29 -18.32
CA ILE A 50 -2.58 9.18 -17.54
C ILE A 50 -2.12 10.61 -17.20
N THR A 51 -1.97 10.87 -15.91
CA THR A 51 -1.53 12.16 -15.36
C THR A 51 -0.17 12.11 -14.73
N GLN A 52 0.35 10.91 -14.47
CA GLN A 52 1.69 10.75 -13.93
C GLN A 52 2.41 9.61 -14.66
N PHE A 53 3.62 9.90 -15.07
CA PHE A 53 4.64 8.95 -15.50
C PHE A 53 5.89 9.26 -14.68
N LEU A 54 6.19 8.42 -13.71
CA LEU A 54 7.25 8.70 -12.77
C LEU A 54 8.56 8.12 -13.26
N GLU A 55 9.57 8.97 -13.34
CA GLU A 55 10.90 8.64 -13.84
C GLU A 55 11.49 7.41 -13.15
N ALA A 56 11.48 7.36 -11.88
CA ALA A 56 11.85 6.24 -11.03
C ALA A 56 11.61 6.65 -9.58
N PRO A 57 10.39 6.58 -9.06
CA PRO A 57 10.03 7.22 -7.78
C PRO A 57 10.89 6.72 -6.62
N TYR A 58 11.23 5.45 -6.60
CA TYR A 58 12.10 4.84 -5.60
C TYR A 58 13.56 5.31 -5.64
N ARG A 59 13.99 6.10 -6.63
CA ARG A 59 15.33 6.71 -6.70
C ARG A 59 15.41 8.06 -6.01
N TYR A 60 14.28 8.64 -5.67
CA TYR A 60 14.20 10.05 -5.42
C TYR A 60 14.51 10.53 -4.06
N LEU A 61 14.64 9.75 -3.10
CA LEU A 61 15.12 10.36 -1.90
C LEU A 61 16.61 10.62 -2.05
N ARG A 62 16.87 11.65 -2.83
CA ARG A 62 18.12 12.38 -2.77
C ARG A 62 18.14 13.13 -1.46
N PRO A 63 19.33 13.35 -0.88
CA PRO A 63 19.44 14.28 0.23
C PRO A 63 18.70 15.57 -0.11
N ARG A 64 18.02 16.15 0.85
CA ARG A 64 17.35 17.46 0.69
C ARG A 64 18.26 18.57 0.12
N SER A 65 19.56 18.34 0.06
CA SER A 65 20.57 19.19 -0.58
C SER A 65 20.58 19.11 -2.11
N ASP A 66 19.90 18.14 -2.74
CA ASP A 66 19.78 18.10 -4.20
C ASP A 66 18.69 19.10 -4.64
N PRO A 67 19.03 20.13 -5.48
CA PRO A 67 18.05 21.13 -5.91
C PRO A 67 16.92 20.56 -6.78
N ARG A 68 17.03 19.29 -7.20
CA ARG A 68 15.98 18.57 -7.90
C ARG A 68 15.04 17.82 -6.95
N SER A 69 15.25 17.91 -5.64
CA SER A 69 14.37 17.35 -4.64
C SER A 69 13.17 18.27 -4.43
N ASP A 70 11.96 17.80 -4.72
CA ASP A 70 10.68 18.46 -4.42
C ASP A 70 10.19 18.14 -3.00
N GLY A 71 11.09 17.79 -2.10
CA GLY A 71 10.80 17.37 -0.73
C GLY A 71 10.62 15.86 -0.59
N TYR A 72 9.99 15.18 -1.54
CA TYR A 72 9.93 13.71 -1.68
C TYR A 72 10.41 13.26 -3.06
N GLY A 73 10.83 14.18 -3.91
CA GLY A 73 11.71 13.97 -5.04
C GLY A 73 11.17 13.12 -6.17
N ARG A 74 9.86 13.07 -6.40
CA ARG A 74 9.34 12.39 -7.58
C ARG A 74 9.25 13.37 -8.76
N ARG A 75 9.94 13.04 -9.86
CA ARG A 75 9.75 13.74 -11.11
C ARG A 75 8.60 13.09 -11.88
N ASN A 76 7.50 13.82 -11.99
CA ASN A 76 6.43 13.45 -12.90
C ASN A 76 6.76 14.00 -14.30
N LEU A 77 6.75 13.11 -15.29
CA LEU A 77 7.03 13.48 -16.68
C LEU A 77 5.75 13.67 -17.49
N ALA A 78 4.61 13.11 -17.06
CA ALA A 78 3.38 13.20 -17.84
C ALA A 78 2.52 14.39 -17.41
N TYR A 79 2.11 15.16 -18.41
CA TYR A 79 1.00 16.10 -18.29
C TYR A 79 -0.29 15.47 -18.84
N ASP A 80 -0.23 15.00 -20.09
CA ASP A 80 -1.35 14.35 -20.77
C ASP A 80 -0.88 13.13 -21.57
N PHE A 81 -1.51 11.98 -21.30
CA PHE A 81 -1.49 10.85 -22.23
C PHE A 81 -2.87 10.22 -22.28
N TYR A 82 -3.46 10.19 -23.46
CA TYR A 82 -4.74 9.52 -23.75
C TYR A 82 -4.89 9.27 -25.26
N PHE A 83 -5.90 8.49 -25.60
CA PHE A 83 -6.25 8.24 -27.00
C PHE A 83 -7.30 9.26 -27.51
N GLY A 84 -7.35 9.36 -28.82
CA GLY A 84 -8.48 9.89 -29.58
C GLY A 84 -9.07 8.81 -30.47
N LEU A 85 -10.29 9.00 -30.91
CA LEU A 85 -11.01 8.06 -31.78
C LEU A 85 -11.87 8.83 -32.78
N ARG A 86 -11.86 8.38 -34.04
CA ARG A 86 -12.70 8.90 -35.10
C ARG A 86 -13.32 7.76 -35.87
N GLY A 87 -14.64 7.80 -36.07
CA GLY A 87 -15.41 6.87 -36.90
C GLY A 87 -16.34 7.60 -37.82
N PRO A 88 -17.21 6.89 -38.58
CA PRO A 88 -18.12 7.50 -39.58
C PRO A 88 -19.06 8.55 -39.00
N GLY A 89 -19.38 8.48 -37.70
CA GLY A 89 -20.30 9.41 -37.00
C GLY A 89 -19.62 10.59 -36.32
N GLY A 90 -18.30 10.75 -36.43
CA GLY A 90 -17.52 11.76 -35.73
C GLY A 90 -16.52 11.14 -34.77
N GLY A 91 -15.99 11.93 -33.84
CA GLY A 91 -14.99 11.47 -32.89
C GLY A 91 -14.41 12.61 -32.05
N GLY A 92 -13.26 12.39 -31.46
CA GLY A 92 -12.53 13.35 -30.65
C GLY A 92 -11.57 12.69 -29.68
N TRP A 93 -11.07 13.46 -28.73
CA TRP A 93 -10.21 12.99 -27.67
C TRP A 93 -11.00 12.25 -26.59
N LEU A 94 -10.58 11.04 -26.23
CA LEU A 94 -11.31 10.17 -25.32
C LEU A 94 -11.40 10.71 -23.88
N ASN A 95 -10.45 11.56 -23.45
CA ASN A 95 -10.54 12.19 -22.14
C ASN A 95 -11.82 13.05 -21.95
N GLY A 96 -12.40 13.54 -23.03
CA GLY A 96 -13.68 14.24 -23.07
C GLY A 96 -14.90 13.33 -23.31
N GLY A 97 -14.72 12.02 -23.46
CA GLY A 97 -15.79 11.05 -23.63
C GLY A 97 -16.50 10.69 -22.32
N THR A 98 -17.58 9.91 -22.44
CA THR A 98 -18.27 9.35 -21.27
C THR A 98 -17.57 8.06 -20.86
N ALA A 99 -16.85 8.10 -19.75
CA ALA A 99 -16.20 6.93 -19.20
C ALA A 99 -17.20 6.04 -18.45
N GLY A 100 -17.04 4.72 -18.60
CA GLY A 100 -17.61 3.73 -17.70
C GLY A 100 -16.71 3.48 -16.49
N ASP A 101 -17.01 2.44 -15.73
CA ASP A 101 -16.21 2.09 -14.56
C ASP A 101 -14.82 1.57 -14.97
N ALA A 102 -13.79 2.33 -14.63
CA ALA A 102 -12.41 1.87 -14.72
C ALA A 102 -12.16 0.75 -13.71
N SER A 103 -11.26 -0.18 -14.04
CA SER A 103 -10.92 -1.31 -13.18
C SER A 103 -9.54 -1.86 -13.51
N TYR A 104 -9.00 -2.68 -12.63
CA TYR A 104 -7.92 -3.59 -12.99
C TYR A 104 -8.48 -4.81 -13.70
N LEU A 105 -7.90 -5.16 -14.84
CA LEU A 105 -8.30 -6.35 -15.60
C LEU A 105 -7.80 -7.60 -14.87
N GLU A 106 -8.73 -8.45 -14.40
CA GLU A 106 -8.43 -9.67 -13.65
C GLU A 106 -7.47 -9.46 -12.45
N GLU A 107 -7.67 -8.33 -11.73
CA GLU A 107 -6.87 -7.95 -10.56
C GLU A 107 -5.35 -7.94 -10.81
N THR A 108 -4.93 -7.52 -12.00
CA THR A 108 -3.52 -7.35 -12.41
C THR A 108 -3.06 -5.89 -12.26
N ASN A 109 -1.97 -5.50 -12.94
CA ASN A 109 -1.61 -4.10 -13.13
C ASN A 109 -2.18 -3.48 -14.41
N ILE A 110 -3.02 -4.20 -15.15
CA ILE A 110 -3.60 -3.74 -16.40
C ILE A 110 -4.85 -2.93 -16.10
N ILE A 111 -4.79 -1.64 -16.31
CA ILE A 111 -5.91 -0.72 -16.12
C ILE A 111 -6.78 -0.79 -17.36
N LYS A 112 -8.09 -1.09 -17.19
CA LYS A 112 -9.10 -1.10 -18.24
C LYS A 112 -10.08 0.04 -18.02
N VAL A 113 -10.35 0.84 -19.08
CA VAL A 113 -11.31 1.94 -19.05
C VAL A 113 -12.26 1.82 -20.22
N PRO A 114 -13.52 1.43 -19.99
CA PRO A 114 -14.58 1.55 -21.00
C PRO A 114 -14.91 3.02 -21.24
N ILE A 115 -15.09 3.43 -22.49
CA ILE A 115 -15.37 4.83 -22.81
C ILE A 115 -16.22 4.94 -24.06
N THR A 116 -17.10 5.93 -24.13
CA THR A 116 -17.93 6.20 -25.30
C THR A 116 -17.74 7.66 -25.76
N ILE A 117 -17.51 7.85 -27.05
CA ILE A 117 -17.40 9.15 -27.68
C ILE A 117 -18.13 9.16 -29.02
N ALA A 118 -18.93 10.20 -29.28
CA ALA A 118 -19.72 10.33 -30.50
C ALA A 118 -20.53 9.06 -30.89
N GLY A 119 -21.06 8.33 -29.90
CA GLY A 119 -21.76 7.08 -30.07
C GLY A 119 -20.88 5.84 -30.35
N ILE A 120 -19.57 5.98 -30.35
CA ILE A 120 -18.64 4.88 -30.54
C ILE A 120 -18.19 4.37 -29.17
N SER A 121 -18.44 3.09 -28.89
CA SER A 121 -17.94 2.43 -27.69
C SER A 121 -16.51 1.92 -27.92
N ALA A 122 -15.63 2.19 -26.98
CA ALA A 122 -14.24 1.79 -26.97
C ALA A 122 -13.80 1.30 -25.59
N GLU A 123 -12.68 0.63 -25.55
CA GLU A 123 -11.96 0.26 -24.32
C GLU A 123 -10.50 0.71 -24.45
N THR A 124 -9.98 1.33 -23.41
CA THR A 124 -8.53 1.63 -23.33
C THR A 124 -7.89 0.82 -22.23
N TYR A 125 -6.67 0.39 -22.47
CA TYR A 125 -5.86 -0.41 -21.54
C TYR A 125 -4.51 0.25 -21.35
N TYR A 126 -4.03 0.33 -20.10
CA TYR A 126 -2.73 0.90 -19.75
C TYR A 126 -2.02 -0.04 -18.80
N PHE A 127 -0.77 -0.40 -19.10
CA PHE A 127 0.00 -1.27 -18.23
C PHE A 127 1.51 -1.17 -18.44
N SER A 128 2.27 -1.34 -17.35
CA SER A 128 3.71 -1.56 -17.41
C SER A 128 3.98 -3.06 -17.56
N PRO A 129 4.65 -3.50 -18.65
CA PRO A 129 4.90 -4.92 -18.91
C PRO A 129 5.99 -5.46 -17.97
N PHE A 130 5.70 -6.52 -17.23
CA PHE A 130 6.67 -7.16 -16.34
C PHE A 130 7.77 -7.92 -17.09
N GLY A 131 7.49 -8.42 -18.27
CA GLY A 131 8.47 -9.11 -19.12
C GLY A 131 9.48 -8.18 -19.80
N PHE A 132 9.36 -6.87 -19.64
CA PHE A 132 10.30 -5.88 -20.16
C PHE A 132 11.10 -5.24 -19.04
N GLU A 133 12.42 -5.21 -19.18
CA GLU A 133 13.35 -4.63 -18.21
C GLU A 133 13.63 -3.15 -18.51
N GLY A 134 12.67 -2.31 -18.15
CA GLY A 134 12.77 -0.87 -18.35
C GLY A 134 11.52 -0.14 -17.85
N ASN A 135 11.65 1.16 -17.64
CA ASN A 135 10.51 2.02 -17.31
C ASN A 135 9.67 2.24 -18.57
N ALA A 136 8.60 1.49 -18.70
CA ALA A 136 7.76 1.44 -19.88
C ALA A 136 6.28 1.36 -19.53
N MET A 137 5.45 2.00 -20.35
CA MET A 137 4.00 1.80 -20.39
C MET A 137 3.58 1.39 -21.79
N ILE A 138 2.71 0.40 -21.86
CA ILE A 138 1.97 0.06 -23.06
C ILE A 138 0.54 0.56 -22.91
N ALA A 139 0.04 1.20 -23.94
CA ALA A 139 -1.34 1.63 -24.04
C ALA A 139 -2.00 0.98 -25.28
N VAL A 140 -3.21 0.44 -25.09
CA VAL A 140 -3.98 -0.20 -26.15
C VAL A 140 -5.37 0.43 -26.20
N LEU A 141 -5.75 0.86 -27.38
CA LEU A 141 -7.11 1.27 -27.72
C LEU A 141 -7.80 0.12 -28.49
N LYS A 142 -8.98 -0.27 -28.04
CA LYS A 142 -9.84 -1.24 -28.73
C LYS A 142 -11.17 -0.55 -29.09
N ALA A 143 -11.52 -0.56 -30.36
CA ALA A 143 -12.75 0.04 -30.92
C ALA A 143 -13.13 -0.66 -32.24
N PRO A 144 -14.30 -0.36 -32.84
CA PRO A 144 -14.67 -0.94 -34.14
C PRO A 144 -13.59 -0.72 -35.21
N SER A 145 -13.31 -1.73 -36.02
CA SER A 145 -12.21 -1.72 -37.01
C SER A 145 -12.33 -0.64 -38.10
N ALA A 146 -13.53 -0.11 -38.33
CA ALA A 146 -13.75 1.00 -39.29
C ALA A 146 -13.35 2.39 -38.73
N SER A 147 -12.76 2.42 -37.53
CA SER A 147 -12.34 3.66 -36.86
C SER A 147 -10.86 3.93 -37.07
N GLU A 148 -10.49 5.19 -36.90
CA GLU A 148 -9.10 5.64 -36.78
C GLU A 148 -8.79 6.00 -35.33
N GLY A 149 -7.63 5.58 -34.84
CA GLY A 149 -7.14 5.89 -33.51
C GLY A 149 -6.07 6.98 -33.54
N PHE A 150 -6.04 7.75 -32.47
CA PHE A 150 -4.99 8.76 -32.22
C PHE A 150 -4.40 8.46 -30.85
N ALA A 151 -3.08 8.63 -30.69
CA ALA A 151 -2.41 8.59 -29.40
C ALA A 151 -1.70 9.92 -29.19
N LEU A 152 -2.03 10.64 -28.13
CA LEU A 152 -1.47 11.93 -27.79
C LEU A 152 -0.44 11.76 -26.67
N PHE A 153 0.71 12.42 -26.83
CA PHE A 153 1.77 12.45 -25.83
C PHE A 153 2.07 13.91 -25.47
N ASN A 154 1.85 14.29 -24.24
CA ASN A 154 2.30 15.55 -23.68
C ASN A 154 3.09 15.24 -22.41
N PHE A 155 4.42 15.25 -22.54
CA PHE A 155 5.35 14.94 -21.47
C PHE A 155 6.31 16.10 -21.28
N HIS A 156 6.75 16.31 -20.04
CA HIS A 156 7.60 17.42 -19.67
C HIS A 156 9.03 16.96 -19.50
N MET A 157 9.84 17.17 -20.51
CA MET A 157 11.28 16.84 -20.49
C MET A 157 12.16 18.03 -20.09
N GLY A 158 11.55 19.17 -19.76
CA GLY A 158 12.23 20.35 -19.23
C GLY A 158 12.63 20.23 -17.76
N ASP A 159 12.81 21.34 -17.10
CA ASP A 159 13.11 21.47 -15.67
C ASP A 159 11.89 21.19 -14.76
N GLY A 160 10.83 20.73 -15.36
CA GLY A 160 9.53 20.27 -14.91
C GLY A 160 9.19 20.44 -13.44
N THR A 161 8.38 21.44 -13.13
CA THR A 161 7.49 21.33 -11.98
C THR A 161 6.36 20.39 -12.36
N PRO A 162 6.00 19.42 -11.50
CA PRO A 162 4.86 18.55 -11.73
C PRO A 162 3.61 19.39 -12.08
N ASP A 163 2.80 18.90 -13.01
CA ASP A 163 1.51 19.47 -13.39
C ASP A 163 1.54 20.85 -14.14
N THR A 164 2.67 21.28 -14.64
CA THR A 164 2.72 22.47 -15.52
C THR A 164 3.13 22.10 -16.95
N PRO A 165 2.46 22.64 -17.99
CA PRO A 165 2.80 22.35 -19.38
C PRO A 165 4.05 23.06 -19.89
N ASN A 166 4.81 23.74 -19.06
CA ASN A 166 5.92 24.59 -19.49
C ASN A 166 7.28 23.95 -19.24
N ALA A 167 7.72 23.15 -20.19
CA ALA A 167 9.10 22.67 -20.21
C ALA A 167 9.88 23.40 -21.32
N ASN A 168 10.72 24.33 -20.93
CA ASN A 168 11.59 25.04 -21.85
C ASN A 168 12.62 24.11 -22.51
N GLY A 169 12.83 24.29 -23.82
CA GLY A 169 13.91 23.61 -24.54
C GLY A 169 13.65 22.18 -24.91
N GLU A 170 12.39 21.79 -25.03
CA GLU A 170 12.03 20.47 -25.55
C GLU A 170 12.30 20.34 -27.03
N ARG A 171 12.65 19.14 -27.46
CA ARG A 171 12.88 18.82 -28.88
C ARG A 171 12.52 17.38 -29.19
N LEU A 172 12.00 17.17 -30.38
CA LEU A 172 11.75 15.84 -30.94
C LEU A 172 12.85 15.41 -31.87
N LYS A 173 13.18 14.12 -31.82
CA LYS A 173 14.09 13.45 -32.74
C LYS A 173 13.44 12.17 -33.24
N VAL A 174 13.37 12.03 -34.57
CA VAL A 174 12.95 10.73 -35.15
C VAL A 174 14.11 9.75 -34.99
N LEU A 175 13.80 8.55 -34.48
CA LEU A 175 14.77 7.50 -34.25
C LEU A 175 15.05 6.69 -35.54
N SER A 176 16.03 5.81 -35.48
CA SER A 176 16.57 5.07 -36.65
C SER A 176 15.56 4.23 -37.41
N ASP A 177 14.44 3.86 -36.76
CA ASP A 177 13.36 3.08 -37.43
C ASP A 177 12.44 3.96 -38.31
N GLY A 178 12.60 5.29 -38.31
CA GLY A 178 11.81 6.24 -39.06
C GLY A 178 10.37 6.43 -38.57
N LYS A 179 9.99 5.82 -37.45
CA LYS A 179 8.62 5.81 -36.92
C LYS A 179 8.53 6.17 -35.43
N SER A 180 9.52 5.78 -34.63
CA SER A 180 9.59 6.14 -33.22
C SER A 180 10.19 7.52 -33.05
N ILE A 181 9.75 8.22 -31.99
CA ILE A 181 10.19 9.56 -31.68
C ILE A 181 10.79 9.56 -30.28
N ALA A 182 11.93 10.23 -30.10
CA ALA A 182 12.46 10.58 -28.79
C ALA A 182 12.19 12.06 -28.51
N GLU A 183 11.65 12.34 -27.35
CA GLU A 183 11.50 13.69 -26.81
C GLU A 183 12.50 13.88 -25.68
N SER A 184 13.25 14.97 -25.72
CA SER A 184 14.25 15.33 -24.72
C SER A 184 14.18 16.82 -24.39
N GLY A 185 14.70 17.21 -23.23
CA GLY A 185 14.69 18.59 -22.76
C GLY A 185 15.80 18.87 -21.75
N VAL A 186 15.81 20.07 -21.20
CA VAL A 186 16.84 20.53 -20.25
C VAL A 186 16.83 19.77 -18.91
N GLY A 187 15.75 19.10 -18.57
CA GLY A 187 15.66 18.28 -17.35
C GLY A 187 16.44 16.96 -17.42
N GLY A 188 17.00 16.64 -18.58
CA GLY A 188 17.75 15.41 -18.84
C GLY A 188 16.88 14.19 -19.07
N GLY A 189 17.46 13.13 -19.64
CA GLY A 189 16.75 11.94 -20.08
C GLY A 189 16.01 12.13 -21.41
N ALA A 190 15.29 11.09 -21.82
CA ALA A 190 14.37 11.15 -22.95
C ALA A 190 13.15 10.23 -22.75
N MET A 191 11.99 10.71 -23.21
CA MET A 191 10.82 9.88 -23.46
C MET A 191 10.87 9.36 -24.88
N ILE A 192 10.58 8.09 -25.07
CA ILE A 192 10.54 7.45 -26.38
C ILE A 192 9.13 6.98 -26.64
N TYR A 193 8.52 7.45 -27.72
CA TYR A 193 7.18 7.06 -28.17
C TYR A 193 7.33 6.06 -29.30
N VAL A 194 6.84 4.86 -29.07
CA VAL A 194 6.98 3.74 -30.03
C VAL A 194 5.61 3.32 -30.54
N PRO A 195 5.32 3.49 -31.83
CA PRO A 195 4.10 2.95 -32.40
C PRO A 195 4.21 1.44 -32.57
N ILE A 196 3.38 0.68 -31.85
CA ILE A 196 3.23 -0.77 -32.03
C ILE A 196 2.36 -1.03 -33.25
N THR A 197 1.23 -0.32 -33.37
CA THR A 197 0.44 -0.26 -34.60
C THR A 197 1.09 0.75 -35.54
N ALA A 198 1.32 0.37 -36.80
CA ALA A 198 1.96 1.24 -37.77
C ALA A 198 1.17 2.55 -37.98
N PRO A 199 1.78 3.72 -37.73
CA PRO A 199 1.09 5.00 -37.86
C PRO A 199 0.91 5.37 -39.34
N SER A 200 -0.23 5.97 -39.69
CA SER A 200 -0.44 6.64 -40.98
C SER A 200 0.15 8.03 -40.99
N HIS A 201 0.10 8.73 -39.82
CA HIS A 201 0.66 10.07 -39.64
C HIS A 201 1.30 10.20 -38.27
N ILE A 202 2.34 11.05 -38.22
CA ILE A 202 3.06 11.45 -37.00
C ILE A 202 3.17 12.99 -37.03
N ASP A 203 2.60 13.65 -36.05
CA ASP A 203 2.49 15.10 -36.04
C ASP A 203 2.76 15.69 -34.66
N CYS A 204 3.30 16.91 -34.63
CA CYS A 204 3.48 17.67 -33.39
C CYS A 204 3.02 19.14 -33.53
N ASP A 205 2.24 19.44 -34.59
CA ASP A 205 1.70 20.78 -34.83
C ASP A 205 0.18 20.80 -34.58
N ASN A 206 -0.25 21.59 -33.58
CA ASN A 206 -1.64 21.80 -33.22
C ASN A 206 -2.50 20.51 -33.18
N VAL A 207 -1.94 19.42 -32.65
CA VAL A 207 -2.60 18.10 -32.65
C VAL A 207 -3.92 18.09 -31.90
N TYR A 208 -4.03 18.85 -30.80
CA TYR A 208 -5.29 19.02 -30.05
C TYR A 208 -6.40 19.58 -30.96
N GLY A 209 -6.10 20.66 -31.67
CA GLY A 209 -7.06 21.34 -32.53
C GLY A 209 -7.46 20.51 -33.74
N LYS A 210 -6.51 19.86 -34.40
CA LYS A 210 -6.78 19.02 -35.60
C LYS A 210 -7.74 17.90 -35.27
N VAL A 211 -7.48 17.10 -34.24
CA VAL A 211 -8.35 15.97 -33.88
C VAL A 211 -9.71 16.45 -33.38
N SER A 212 -9.77 17.51 -32.58
CA SER A 212 -11.04 18.10 -32.12
C SER A 212 -11.88 18.67 -33.28
N ALA A 213 -11.26 19.13 -34.34
CA ALA A 213 -11.90 19.60 -35.56
C ALA A 213 -12.25 18.46 -36.56
N GLY A 214 -11.98 17.19 -36.21
CA GLY A 214 -12.20 16.05 -37.08
C GLY A 214 -11.22 15.96 -38.27
N GLN A 215 -10.08 16.66 -38.18
CA GLN A 215 -9.05 16.66 -39.22
C GLN A 215 -8.05 15.52 -39.00
N SER A 216 -7.39 15.09 -40.08
CA SER A 216 -6.24 14.19 -39.99
C SER A 216 -4.99 14.95 -39.54
N LEU A 217 -4.10 14.22 -38.89
CA LEU A 217 -2.77 14.72 -38.55
C LEU A 217 -1.96 14.96 -39.85
N SER A 218 -1.03 15.91 -39.80
CA SER A 218 -0.02 16.11 -40.82
C SER A 218 1.18 15.20 -40.57
N ASP A 219 2.28 15.36 -41.28
CA ASP A 219 3.54 14.61 -41.02
C ASP A 219 4.66 15.55 -40.55
N ASN A 220 4.35 16.46 -39.61
CA ASN A 220 5.38 17.26 -38.97
C ASN A 220 6.00 16.50 -37.79
N ARG A 221 7.23 16.01 -37.96
CA ARG A 221 7.93 15.13 -37.00
C ARG A 221 9.07 15.82 -36.25
N THR A 222 9.29 17.09 -36.51
CA THR A 222 10.40 17.86 -35.95
C THR A 222 9.90 19.16 -35.36
N CYS A 223 9.60 19.11 -34.06
CA CYS A 223 9.22 20.29 -33.29
C CYS A 223 10.25 20.56 -32.19
N SER A 224 10.36 21.84 -31.82
CA SER A 224 11.14 22.28 -30.67
C SER A 224 10.47 23.49 -30.04
N GLY A 225 10.47 23.58 -28.72
CA GLY A 225 9.79 24.68 -28.01
C GLY A 225 9.64 24.45 -26.50
N THR A 226 8.57 24.96 -25.97
CA THR A 226 8.27 24.95 -24.54
C THR A 226 7.15 23.98 -24.15
N ASP A 227 6.43 23.42 -25.08
CA ASP A 227 5.31 22.50 -24.84
C ASP A 227 5.05 21.73 -26.13
N ILE A 228 5.83 20.68 -26.32
CA ILE A 228 5.75 19.89 -27.54
C ILE A 228 4.77 18.74 -27.31
N VAL A 229 3.80 18.62 -28.20
CA VAL A 229 2.75 17.60 -28.08
C VAL A 229 2.72 16.75 -29.36
N PRO A 230 3.51 15.66 -29.43
CA PRO A 230 3.40 14.74 -30.55
C PRO A 230 2.17 13.85 -30.42
N ALA A 231 1.68 13.40 -31.60
CA ALA A 231 0.62 12.41 -31.68
C ALA A 231 0.84 11.46 -32.86
N PHE A 232 0.34 10.23 -32.70
CA PHE A 232 0.24 9.22 -33.76
C PHE A 232 -1.20 9.06 -34.20
N GLN A 233 -1.43 8.95 -35.51
CA GLN A 233 -2.70 8.51 -36.09
C GLN A 233 -2.49 7.16 -36.78
N ALA A 234 -3.42 6.24 -36.58
CA ALA A 234 -3.39 4.94 -37.25
C ALA A 234 -4.82 4.41 -37.48
N SER A 235 -4.99 3.61 -38.53
CA SER A 235 -6.14 2.73 -38.66
C SER A 235 -6.05 1.61 -37.64
N LEU A 236 -7.17 1.18 -37.08
CA LEU A 236 -7.20 0.10 -36.10
C LEU A 236 -6.96 -1.25 -36.79
N ASP A 237 -5.90 -1.96 -36.39
CA ASP A 237 -5.61 -3.30 -36.86
C ASP A 237 -6.44 -4.34 -36.07
N GLY A 238 -7.37 -5.02 -36.76
CA GLY A 238 -8.30 -5.92 -36.07
C GLY A 238 -9.13 -5.25 -34.96
N GLY A 239 -9.38 -3.95 -35.07
CA GLY A 239 -10.07 -3.17 -34.05
C GLY A 239 -9.17 -2.70 -32.89
N HIS A 240 -7.84 -2.77 -33.05
CA HIS A 240 -6.89 -2.37 -31.99
C HIS A 240 -5.83 -1.40 -32.53
N MET A 241 -5.42 -0.46 -31.66
CA MET A 241 -4.22 0.36 -31.82
C MET A 241 -3.39 0.28 -30.55
N ALA A 242 -2.09 0.12 -30.65
CA ALA A 242 -1.21 0.14 -29.49
C ALA A 242 0.01 1.04 -29.71
N VAL A 243 0.43 1.64 -28.63
CA VAL A 243 1.66 2.44 -28.52
C VAL A 243 2.39 2.10 -27.22
N ALA A 244 3.68 2.39 -27.16
CA ALA A 244 4.45 2.33 -25.93
C ALA A 244 5.12 3.67 -25.66
N THR A 245 5.27 4.01 -24.37
CA THR A 245 6.12 5.08 -23.87
C THR A 245 7.24 4.49 -23.05
N LEU A 246 8.48 4.85 -23.30
CA LEU A 246 9.67 4.39 -22.60
C LEU A 246 10.44 5.59 -22.07
N PHE A 247 11.08 5.43 -20.92
CA PHE A 247 11.95 6.47 -20.37
C PHE A 247 13.39 5.97 -20.26
N VAL A 248 14.34 6.84 -20.63
CA VAL A 248 15.79 6.66 -20.42
C VAL A 248 16.39 7.84 -19.67
N GLU A 249 17.36 7.56 -18.79
CA GLU A 249 18.03 8.62 -18.00
C GLU A 249 18.96 9.49 -18.84
N ASN A 250 19.49 8.96 -19.93
CA ASN A 250 20.32 9.69 -20.87
C ASN A 250 19.72 9.61 -22.27
N GLU A 251 19.59 10.73 -22.94
CA GLU A 251 19.11 10.77 -24.33
C GLU A 251 19.93 9.87 -25.27
N ALA A 252 21.23 9.73 -25.00
CA ALA A 252 22.12 8.88 -25.80
C ALA A 252 21.71 7.38 -25.79
N ASP A 253 20.96 6.94 -24.78
CA ASP A 253 20.52 5.57 -24.65
C ASP A 253 19.21 5.27 -25.41
N ALA A 254 18.59 6.29 -26.05
CA ALA A 254 17.28 6.15 -26.68
C ALA A 254 17.25 5.08 -27.79
N GLU A 255 18.27 5.06 -28.67
CA GLU A 255 18.35 4.04 -29.75
C GLU A 255 18.56 2.64 -29.21
N SER A 256 19.37 2.48 -28.16
CA SER A 256 19.59 1.21 -27.50
C SER A 256 18.31 0.68 -26.84
N MET A 257 17.60 1.56 -26.11
CA MET A 257 16.32 1.23 -25.47
C MET A 257 15.27 0.84 -26.51
N LEU A 258 15.15 1.59 -27.60
CA LEU A 258 14.25 1.26 -28.71
C LEU A 258 14.57 -0.13 -29.28
N SER A 259 15.84 -0.45 -29.50
CA SER A 259 16.26 -1.76 -30.00
C SER A 259 15.90 -2.89 -29.04
N GLN A 260 16.14 -2.72 -27.73
CA GLN A 260 15.77 -3.66 -26.70
C GLN A 260 14.24 -3.88 -26.64
N PHE A 261 13.47 -2.78 -26.67
CA PHE A 261 12.02 -2.88 -26.68
C PHE A 261 11.48 -3.61 -27.92
N LYS A 262 12.01 -3.31 -29.11
CA LYS A 262 11.61 -3.99 -30.34
C LYS A 262 11.96 -5.47 -30.31
N THR A 263 13.12 -5.83 -29.79
CA THR A 263 13.51 -7.23 -29.59
C THR A 263 12.54 -7.95 -28.67
N TRP A 264 12.21 -7.32 -27.53
CA TRP A 264 11.21 -7.85 -26.60
C TRP A 264 9.81 -7.92 -27.25
N LEU A 265 9.41 -6.89 -28.00
CA LEU A 265 8.12 -6.84 -28.71
C LEU A 265 8.00 -7.98 -29.73
N SER A 266 9.09 -8.38 -30.37
CA SER A 266 9.15 -9.54 -31.28
C SER A 266 8.07 -9.58 -32.36
N GLY A 267 7.64 -8.41 -32.87
CA GLY A 267 6.61 -8.30 -33.89
C GLY A 267 5.18 -8.54 -33.43
N ARG A 268 4.92 -8.66 -32.12
CA ARG A 268 3.57 -8.76 -31.56
C ARG A 268 2.73 -7.52 -31.89
N GLY A 269 1.51 -7.76 -32.37
CA GLY A 269 0.53 -6.70 -32.62
C GLY A 269 -0.25 -6.29 -31.36
N ALA A 270 -1.10 -5.28 -31.49
CA ALA A 270 -1.84 -4.65 -30.39
C ALA A 270 -2.70 -5.63 -29.57
N ALA A 271 -3.48 -6.49 -30.22
CA ALA A 271 -4.30 -7.48 -29.52
C ALA A 271 -3.46 -8.54 -28.82
N GLN A 272 -2.38 -9.00 -29.46
CA GLN A 272 -1.51 -10.04 -28.92
C GLN A 272 -0.77 -9.61 -27.67
N ILE A 273 -0.28 -8.36 -27.63
CA ILE A 273 0.49 -7.86 -26.49
C ILE A 273 -0.36 -7.77 -25.21
N LEU A 274 -1.64 -7.44 -25.33
CA LEU A 274 -2.58 -7.43 -24.20
C LEU A 274 -2.85 -8.86 -23.70
N THR A 275 -3.06 -9.81 -24.64
CA THR A 275 -3.28 -11.22 -24.29
C THR A 275 -2.04 -11.83 -23.61
N ASP A 276 -0.85 -11.51 -24.10
CA ASP A 276 0.42 -12.00 -23.53
C ASP A 276 0.68 -11.41 -22.13
N ALA A 277 0.32 -10.15 -21.91
CA ALA A 277 0.43 -9.53 -20.59
C ALA A 277 -0.47 -10.23 -19.55
N LEU A 278 -1.68 -10.62 -19.92
CA LEU A 278 -2.56 -11.44 -19.06
C LEU A 278 -2.00 -12.84 -18.82
N ALA A 279 -1.47 -13.47 -19.87
CA ALA A 279 -0.85 -14.79 -19.76
C ALA A 279 0.40 -14.76 -18.85
N GLU A 280 1.18 -13.69 -18.88
CA GLU A 280 2.32 -13.49 -17.98
C GLU A 280 1.87 -13.40 -16.51
N TRP A 281 0.79 -12.68 -16.21
CA TRP A 281 0.22 -12.63 -14.87
C TRP A 281 -0.26 -14.01 -14.41
N THR A 282 -0.97 -14.74 -15.27
CA THR A 282 -1.43 -16.09 -14.99
C THR A 282 -0.27 -17.05 -14.69
N ALA A 283 0.81 -16.96 -15.47
CA ALA A 283 2.01 -17.80 -15.28
C ALA A 283 2.79 -17.45 -14.00
N TRP A 284 2.82 -16.18 -13.60
CA TRP A 284 3.50 -15.74 -12.40
C TRP A 284 2.73 -16.09 -11.12
N ARG A 285 1.41 -15.99 -11.13
CA ARG A 285 0.55 -16.28 -9.99
C ARG A 285 0.74 -17.69 -9.48
N LYS A 286 0.70 -17.85 -8.17
CA LYS A 286 0.76 -19.14 -7.51
C LYS A 286 -0.65 -19.67 -7.25
N PRO A 287 -0.81 -21.00 -7.19
CA PRO A 287 -2.02 -21.60 -6.64
C PRO A 287 -2.30 -21.02 -5.25
N LEU A 288 -3.56 -20.89 -4.90
CA LEU A 288 -3.92 -20.49 -3.54
C LEU A 288 -3.33 -21.50 -2.53
N PRO A 289 -2.80 -21.05 -1.39
CA PRO A 289 -2.30 -21.93 -0.34
C PRO A 289 -3.34 -22.98 0.04
N GLN A 290 -2.89 -24.24 0.18
CA GLN A 290 -3.80 -25.32 0.56
C GLN A 290 -4.43 -25.05 1.92
N GLY A 291 -5.74 -25.09 2.00
CA GLY A 291 -6.51 -24.79 3.21
C GLY A 291 -6.92 -23.33 3.37
N LEU A 292 -6.48 -22.45 2.48
CA LEU A 292 -6.93 -21.05 2.47
C LEU A 292 -8.43 -20.98 2.15
N SER A 293 -9.18 -20.25 2.95
CA SER A 293 -10.61 -20.01 2.79
C SER A 293 -10.87 -18.56 2.40
N LEU A 294 -11.20 -18.34 1.12
CA LEU A 294 -11.71 -17.08 0.58
C LEU A 294 -13.17 -17.33 0.15
N CYS A 295 -14.11 -16.91 1.00
CA CYS A 295 -15.49 -17.37 0.92
C CYS A 295 -16.37 -16.55 -0.02
N THR A 296 -15.95 -15.32 -0.33
CA THR A 296 -16.66 -14.44 -1.26
C THR A 296 -15.79 -14.11 -2.48
N ASP A 297 -16.42 -13.66 -3.55
CA ASP A 297 -15.68 -13.22 -4.72
C ASP A 297 -14.88 -11.94 -4.45
N ASP A 298 -15.37 -11.08 -3.55
CA ASP A 298 -14.66 -9.85 -3.16
C ASP A 298 -13.41 -10.17 -2.34
N GLU A 299 -13.44 -11.17 -1.44
CA GLU A 299 -12.24 -11.68 -0.78
C GLU A 299 -11.21 -12.21 -1.77
N LYS A 300 -11.64 -12.96 -2.80
CA LYS A 300 -10.76 -13.48 -3.85
C LYS A 300 -10.14 -12.36 -4.69
N LYS A 301 -10.94 -11.37 -5.08
CA LYS A 301 -10.47 -10.20 -5.83
C LYS A 301 -9.48 -9.39 -5.02
N LEU A 302 -9.79 -9.11 -3.74
CA LEU A 302 -8.89 -8.37 -2.87
C LEU A 302 -7.58 -9.12 -2.63
N TRP A 303 -7.62 -10.46 -2.49
CA TRP A 303 -6.43 -11.29 -2.42
C TRP A 303 -5.56 -11.15 -3.68
N ARG A 304 -6.17 -11.28 -4.88
CA ARG A 304 -5.44 -11.19 -6.15
C ARG A 304 -4.93 -9.78 -6.43
N GLN A 305 -5.68 -8.75 -6.03
CA GLN A 305 -5.20 -7.37 -6.16
C GLN A 305 -4.09 -7.06 -5.16
N SER A 306 -4.15 -7.58 -3.95
CA SER A 306 -3.05 -7.51 -2.97
C SER A 306 -1.78 -8.17 -3.50
N GLU A 307 -1.90 -9.35 -4.12
CA GLU A 307 -0.80 -10.04 -4.81
C GLU A 307 -0.17 -9.17 -5.92
N ALA A 308 -1.01 -8.47 -6.69
CA ALA A 308 -0.55 -7.55 -7.73
C ALA A 308 0.14 -6.30 -7.15
N VAL A 309 -0.38 -5.73 -6.08
CA VAL A 309 0.24 -4.59 -5.37
C VAL A 309 1.60 -4.99 -4.80
N LEU A 310 1.72 -6.16 -4.18
CA LEU A 310 3.00 -6.70 -3.68
C LEU A 310 4.04 -6.84 -4.81
N ARG A 311 3.64 -7.36 -5.98
CA ARG A 311 4.52 -7.49 -7.16
C ARG A 311 4.98 -6.14 -7.69
N MET A 312 4.05 -5.19 -7.83
CA MET A 312 4.36 -3.84 -8.31
C MET A 312 5.28 -3.08 -7.36
N GLY A 313 5.14 -3.30 -6.05
CA GLY A 313 5.92 -2.61 -5.02
C GLY A 313 7.38 -3.00 -4.95
N GLN A 314 7.79 -4.10 -5.60
CA GLN A 314 9.18 -4.56 -5.56
C GLN A 314 10.02 -3.95 -6.69
N VAL A 315 11.13 -3.33 -6.33
CA VAL A 315 12.13 -2.79 -7.27
C VAL A 315 12.85 -3.93 -7.99
N ARG A 316 12.83 -3.90 -9.31
CA ARG A 316 13.45 -4.91 -10.18
C ARG A 316 14.68 -4.43 -10.92
N GLN A 317 15.00 -3.14 -10.84
CA GLN A 317 16.19 -2.60 -11.47
C GLN A 317 17.45 -3.31 -11.01
N ALA A 318 18.35 -3.62 -11.94
CA ALA A 318 19.64 -4.18 -11.61
C ALA A 318 20.47 -3.22 -10.75
N ASN A 319 21.22 -3.77 -9.80
CA ASN A 319 22.15 -2.99 -9.00
C ASN A 319 23.27 -2.40 -9.88
N THR A 320 23.66 -1.17 -9.55
CA THR A 320 24.80 -0.46 -10.14
C THR A 320 25.82 -0.13 -9.06
N THR A 321 26.92 0.52 -9.42
CA THR A 321 27.90 1.01 -8.44
C THR A 321 27.31 2.06 -7.50
N SER A 322 26.37 2.87 -7.97
CA SER A 322 25.73 3.96 -7.22
C SER A 322 24.37 3.61 -6.63
N ARG A 323 23.80 2.46 -6.96
CA ARG A 323 22.47 2.03 -6.51
C ARG A 323 22.46 0.55 -6.14
N LYS A 324 21.96 0.24 -4.97
CA LYS A 324 21.86 -1.12 -4.42
C LYS A 324 20.40 -1.41 -4.00
N ASN A 325 19.45 -1.12 -4.89
CA ASN A 325 18.01 -1.13 -4.59
C ASN A 325 17.25 -2.34 -5.17
N ASN A 326 17.90 -3.23 -5.91
CA ASN A 326 17.25 -4.43 -6.44
C ASN A 326 16.65 -5.27 -5.30
N GLY A 327 15.36 -5.54 -5.37
CA GLY A 327 14.61 -6.28 -4.35
C GLY A 327 13.99 -5.42 -3.26
N MET A 328 14.30 -4.11 -3.16
CA MET A 328 13.64 -3.21 -2.22
C MET A 328 12.12 -3.22 -2.45
N ILE A 329 11.34 -3.26 -1.37
CA ILE A 329 9.89 -3.14 -1.45
C ILE A 329 9.48 -1.78 -0.88
N LEU A 330 8.66 -1.05 -1.63
CA LEU A 330 8.13 0.24 -1.23
C LEU A 330 7.04 0.08 -0.18
N ALA A 331 6.89 1.05 0.72
CA ALA A 331 5.80 1.05 1.68
C ALA A 331 4.45 1.31 0.99
N SER A 332 4.41 2.23 0.01
CA SER A 332 3.23 2.44 -0.83
C SER A 332 3.60 2.60 -2.30
N LEU A 333 2.62 2.33 -3.19
CA LEU A 333 2.77 2.67 -4.60
C LEU A 333 2.41 4.14 -4.83
N PRO A 334 3.03 4.84 -5.79
CA PRO A 334 2.53 6.13 -6.23
C PRO A 334 1.06 6.03 -6.72
N PRO A 335 0.23 7.06 -6.55
CA PRO A 335 0.54 8.40 -6.09
C PRO A 335 0.74 8.54 -4.58
N GLY A 336 0.70 7.44 -3.82
CA GLY A 336 1.04 7.45 -2.40
C GLY A 336 2.44 8.05 -2.15
N GLU A 337 2.62 8.66 -0.98
CA GLU A 337 3.85 9.40 -0.69
C GLU A 337 4.99 8.52 -0.18
N TRP A 338 4.67 7.36 0.41
CA TRP A 338 5.65 6.49 1.06
C TRP A 338 6.33 5.53 0.07
N HIS A 339 6.94 6.09 -1.01
CA HIS A 339 7.61 5.30 -2.05
C HIS A 339 9.10 5.03 -1.78
N THR A 340 9.43 4.80 -0.52
CA THR A 340 10.72 4.31 -0.05
C THR A 340 10.59 2.99 0.68
N GLY A 341 11.74 2.37 0.99
CA GLY A 341 11.77 1.06 1.63
C GLY A 341 11.80 1.14 3.13
N TRP A 342 10.66 1.32 3.81
CA TRP A 342 10.58 1.10 5.25
C TRP A 342 10.82 -0.37 5.59
N VAL A 343 11.62 -0.62 6.61
CA VAL A 343 11.99 -1.99 7.00
C VAL A 343 10.75 -2.78 7.44
N ARG A 344 9.91 -2.20 8.28
CA ARG A 344 8.68 -2.84 8.78
C ARG A 344 7.70 -3.20 7.67
N ASP A 345 7.33 -2.20 6.87
CA ASP A 345 6.37 -2.38 5.76
C ASP A 345 6.83 -3.46 4.79
N ALA A 346 8.10 -3.37 4.40
CA ALA A 346 8.69 -4.35 3.49
C ALA A 346 8.68 -5.77 4.08
N LEU A 347 8.89 -5.93 5.39
CA LEU A 347 8.94 -7.25 6.01
C LEU A 347 7.56 -7.91 6.16
N TYR A 348 6.47 -7.16 6.35
CA TYR A 348 5.10 -7.69 6.17
C TYR A 348 4.89 -8.20 4.75
N SER A 349 5.37 -7.43 3.74
CA SER A 349 5.29 -7.84 2.33
C SER A 349 6.09 -9.11 2.06
N VAL A 350 7.31 -9.21 2.60
CA VAL A 350 8.21 -10.36 2.44
C VAL A 350 7.57 -11.63 3.00
N VAL A 351 6.99 -11.56 4.20
CA VAL A 351 6.32 -12.71 4.81
C VAL A 351 5.07 -13.12 4.03
N ALA A 352 4.27 -12.14 3.57
CA ALA A 352 3.11 -12.42 2.73
C ALA A 352 3.52 -13.12 1.42
N LEU A 353 4.53 -12.62 0.71
CA LEU A 353 5.06 -13.24 -0.51
C LEU A 353 5.58 -14.66 -0.26
N ALA A 354 6.31 -14.88 0.84
CA ALA A 354 6.79 -16.21 1.22
C ALA A 354 5.61 -17.19 1.41
N ARG A 355 4.60 -16.76 2.15
CA ARG A 355 3.42 -17.59 2.46
C ARG A 355 2.49 -17.80 1.27
N MET A 356 2.53 -16.91 0.27
CA MET A 356 1.85 -17.08 -1.01
C MET A 356 2.64 -17.99 -1.98
N GLY A 357 3.92 -18.31 -1.69
CA GLY A 357 4.77 -19.14 -2.54
C GLY A 357 5.60 -18.37 -3.58
N HIS A 358 5.70 -17.05 -3.47
CA HIS A 358 6.53 -16.19 -4.32
C HIS A 358 7.98 -16.13 -3.80
N PHE A 359 8.64 -17.26 -3.81
CA PHE A 359 9.95 -17.43 -3.16
C PHE A 359 11.08 -16.65 -3.85
N ALA A 360 11.00 -16.42 -5.16
CA ALA A 360 12.00 -15.63 -5.87
C ALA A 360 11.97 -14.15 -5.42
N GLU A 361 10.78 -13.58 -5.36
CA GLU A 361 10.53 -12.21 -4.90
C GLU A 361 10.92 -12.04 -3.42
N THR A 362 10.55 -13.02 -2.60
CA THR A 362 10.91 -13.08 -1.18
C THR A 362 12.43 -13.08 -0.99
N LYS A 363 13.14 -13.97 -1.67
CA LYS A 363 14.61 -14.08 -1.61
C LYS A 363 15.27 -12.80 -2.10
N MET A 364 14.76 -12.21 -3.17
CA MET A 364 15.28 -10.94 -3.71
C MET A 364 15.18 -9.81 -2.67
N ALA A 365 14.04 -9.70 -1.97
CA ALA A 365 13.84 -8.69 -0.93
C ALA A 365 14.74 -8.92 0.29
N LEU A 366 14.85 -10.15 0.77
CA LEU A 366 15.77 -10.49 1.87
C LEU A 366 17.23 -10.19 1.49
N ASN A 367 17.63 -10.51 0.26
CA ASN A 367 18.97 -10.20 -0.24
C ASN A 367 19.20 -8.70 -0.39
N PHE A 368 18.17 -7.90 -0.71
CA PHE A 368 18.27 -6.45 -0.68
C PHE A 368 18.74 -5.96 0.70
N PHE A 369 18.05 -6.33 1.78
CA PHE A 369 18.44 -5.93 3.13
C PHE A 369 19.86 -6.34 3.51
N LEU A 370 20.28 -7.53 3.10
CA LEU A 370 21.61 -8.05 3.42
C LEU A 370 22.73 -7.43 2.58
N ASN A 371 22.41 -6.75 1.47
CA ASN A 371 23.37 -6.14 0.55
C ASN A 371 23.28 -4.61 0.49
N ALA A 372 22.26 -3.98 1.04
CA ALA A 372 22.10 -2.53 1.08
C ALA A 372 23.27 -1.85 1.80
N GLU A 373 23.68 -0.69 1.30
CA GLU A 373 24.77 0.10 1.88
C GLU A 373 24.73 1.57 1.39
N PRO A 374 25.29 2.51 2.17
CA PRO A 374 25.88 2.30 3.50
C PRO A 374 24.81 2.14 4.58
N VAL A 375 25.13 1.42 5.64
CA VAL A 375 24.32 1.22 6.85
C VAL A 375 25.18 1.45 8.11
N SER A 376 24.55 1.39 9.28
CA SER A 376 25.19 1.67 10.58
C SER A 376 25.50 3.16 10.83
N LYS A 377 24.83 4.07 10.12
CA LYS A 377 24.99 5.52 10.32
C LYS A 377 24.54 5.97 11.71
N TYR A 378 23.57 5.28 12.30
CA TYR A 378 22.95 5.64 13.57
C TYR A 378 23.42 4.75 14.73
N SER A 379 24.61 4.15 14.62
CA SER A 379 25.16 3.23 15.64
C SER A 379 25.24 3.85 17.04
N SER A 380 25.48 5.15 17.16
CA SER A 380 25.49 5.87 18.44
C SER A 380 24.15 5.83 19.18
N TYR A 381 23.04 5.72 18.47
CA TYR A 381 21.70 5.61 19.04
C TYR A 381 21.34 4.18 19.47
N VAL A 382 22.06 3.19 18.99
CA VAL A 382 21.82 1.76 19.25
C VAL A 382 22.97 1.10 20.00
N SER A 383 23.38 1.71 21.11
CA SER A 383 24.41 1.17 22.02
C SER A 383 25.78 0.97 21.36
N GLY A 384 26.11 1.76 20.35
CA GLY A 384 27.36 1.62 19.59
C GLY A 384 27.43 0.33 18.75
N ALA A 385 26.32 -0.37 18.57
CA ALA A 385 26.31 -1.60 17.78
C ALA A 385 26.51 -1.30 16.30
N SER A 386 27.39 -2.06 15.65
CA SER A 386 27.41 -2.15 14.19
C SER A 386 26.28 -3.07 13.75
N TYR A 387 25.48 -2.65 12.78
CA TYR A 387 24.32 -3.39 12.28
C TYR A 387 24.28 -3.43 10.76
N ARG A 388 23.47 -4.33 10.20
CA ARG A 388 23.41 -4.58 8.76
C ARG A 388 22.11 -4.11 8.11
N ILE A 389 21.04 -3.99 8.86
CA ILE A 389 19.71 -3.60 8.43
C ILE A 389 19.41 -2.20 8.97
N SER A 390 18.91 -1.30 8.16
CA SER A 390 18.54 0.06 8.58
C SER A 390 17.70 0.06 9.86
N VAL A 391 17.89 1.09 10.67
CA VAL A 391 17.04 1.33 11.85
C VAL A 391 15.69 1.94 11.52
N CYS A 392 15.40 2.28 10.26
CA CYS A 392 14.13 2.83 9.84
C CYS A 392 13.81 2.43 8.39
N ARG A 393 14.43 3.07 7.41
CA ARG A 393 14.12 2.91 6.00
C ARG A 393 15.34 3.09 5.10
N TYR A 394 15.14 2.94 3.80
CA TYR A 394 16.17 3.12 2.77
C TYR A 394 15.72 4.10 1.71
N PHE A 395 16.65 4.95 1.26
CA PHE A 395 16.49 5.66 0.02
C PHE A 395 16.47 4.71 -1.19
N GLY A 396 15.98 5.20 -2.32
CA GLY A 396 16.02 4.45 -3.58
C GLY A 396 17.41 4.12 -4.11
N THR A 397 18.48 4.64 -3.50
CA THR A 397 19.86 4.23 -3.73
C THR A 397 20.23 2.95 -2.96
N GLY A 398 19.42 2.51 -2.01
CA GLY A 398 19.74 1.47 -1.04
C GLY A 398 20.49 1.99 0.19
N GLU A 399 20.71 3.29 0.27
CA GLU A 399 21.35 3.97 1.40
C GLU A 399 20.39 4.08 2.59
N GLU A 400 20.91 3.87 3.80
CA GLU A 400 20.14 4.00 5.04
C GLU A 400 19.65 5.42 5.28
N GLU A 401 18.39 5.54 5.71
CA GLU A 401 17.74 6.78 6.08
C GLU A 401 16.85 6.57 7.34
N ALA A 402 16.76 7.57 8.19
CA ALA A 402 16.01 7.49 9.45
C ALA A 402 15.24 8.78 9.77
N ASP A 403 14.69 9.43 8.74
CA ASP A 403 13.93 10.67 8.84
C ASP A 403 14.65 11.79 9.64
N TYR A 404 15.96 11.84 9.49
CA TYR A 404 16.81 12.80 10.17
C TYR A 404 16.90 14.11 9.40
N SER A 405 16.26 15.15 9.88
CA SER A 405 16.20 16.45 9.18
C SER A 405 17.17 17.51 9.73
N GLY A 406 17.97 17.20 10.72
CA GLY A 406 18.83 18.16 11.42
C GLY A 406 18.12 19.07 12.42
N GLN A 407 16.78 19.02 12.47
CA GLN A 407 15.94 19.71 13.45
C GLN A 407 15.28 18.74 14.45
N GLN A 408 15.25 17.46 14.09
CA GLN A 408 14.69 16.37 14.90
C GLN A 408 15.75 15.26 14.98
N THR A 409 15.75 14.47 16.04
CA THR A 409 16.55 13.26 16.11
C THR A 409 16.03 12.20 15.13
N PRO A 410 16.85 11.19 14.77
CA PRO A 410 16.40 10.15 13.86
C PRO A 410 15.28 9.30 14.46
N ASN A 411 14.48 8.68 13.60
CA ASN A 411 13.67 7.52 13.94
C ASN A 411 14.56 6.31 14.08
N VAL A 412 14.63 5.75 15.28
CA VAL A 412 15.43 4.56 15.58
C VAL A 412 14.48 3.44 15.99
N GLU A 413 14.29 2.49 15.09
CA GLU A 413 13.26 1.45 15.15
C GLU A 413 13.95 0.08 15.20
N ILE A 414 14.15 -0.43 16.41
CA ILE A 414 14.86 -1.71 16.64
C ILE A 414 13.98 -2.91 16.27
N ASP A 415 12.67 -2.74 16.23
CA ASP A 415 11.70 -3.76 15.85
C ASP A 415 11.99 -4.39 14.48
N GLY A 416 12.44 -3.58 13.50
CA GLY A 416 12.79 -4.04 12.16
C GLY A 416 13.84 -5.17 12.16
N TRP A 417 14.74 -5.20 13.14
CA TRP A 417 15.73 -6.28 13.25
C TRP A 417 15.08 -7.61 13.68
N GLY A 418 14.14 -7.55 14.63
CA GLY A 418 13.37 -8.73 15.04
C GLY A 418 12.50 -9.26 13.89
N MET A 419 11.86 -8.36 13.18
CA MET A 419 11.03 -8.70 12.01
C MET A 419 11.85 -9.28 10.84
N MET A 420 13.10 -8.84 10.65
CA MET A 420 14.00 -9.43 9.63
C MET A 420 14.29 -10.91 9.92
N LEU A 421 14.50 -11.26 11.19
CA LEU A 421 14.72 -12.64 11.60
C LEU A 421 13.45 -13.49 11.41
N TRP A 422 12.28 -12.92 11.72
CA TRP A 422 10.98 -13.52 11.41
C TRP A 422 10.81 -13.79 9.92
N ALA A 423 11.02 -12.79 9.08
CA ALA A 423 10.85 -12.91 7.63
C ALA A 423 11.84 -13.93 7.02
N ALA A 424 13.10 -13.93 7.47
CA ALA A 424 14.10 -14.90 7.05
C ALA A 424 13.68 -16.35 7.39
N ARG A 425 13.13 -16.56 8.60
CA ARG A 425 12.61 -17.86 9.01
C ARG A 425 11.42 -18.28 8.15
N GLN A 426 10.45 -17.38 7.92
CA GLN A 426 9.27 -17.67 7.08
C GLN A 426 9.67 -18.08 5.66
N TYR A 427 10.66 -17.41 5.08
CA TYR A 427 11.20 -17.79 3.78
C TYR A 427 11.77 -19.22 3.79
N VAL A 428 12.67 -19.50 4.73
CA VAL A 428 13.35 -20.80 4.79
C VAL A 428 12.36 -21.94 5.04
N ASP A 429 11.34 -21.70 5.87
CA ASP A 429 10.32 -22.72 6.18
C ASP A 429 9.37 -22.96 5.01
N ALA A 430 8.90 -21.89 4.36
CA ALA A 430 7.95 -22.01 3.26
C ALA A 430 8.61 -22.55 1.97
N SER A 431 9.84 -22.12 1.67
CA SER A 431 10.55 -22.54 0.46
C SER A 431 11.34 -23.85 0.60
N GLY A 432 11.75 -24.21 1.82
CA GLY A 432 12.70 -25.28 2.07
C GLY A 432 14.15 -24.94 1.70
N ASP A 433 14.44 -23.70 1.26
CA ASP A 433 15.77 -23.26 0.79
C ASP A 433 16.72 -23.01 1.96
N THR A 434 17.15 -24.07 2.63
CA THR A 434 18.18 -23.99 3.67
C THR A 434 19.58 -23.64 3.11
N ALA A 435 19.81 -23.88 1.81
CA ALA A 435 21.08 -23.56 1.16
C ALA A 435 21.34 -22.06 1.11
N TRP A 436 20.29 -21.24 1.06
CA TRP A 436 20.37 -19.77 1.14
C TRP A 436 21.17 -19.30 2.35
N LEU A 437 21.06 -19.95 3.50
CA LEU A 437 21.83 -19.60 4.71
C LEU A 437 23.36 -19.64 4.51
N SER A 438 23.85 -20.36 3.52
CA SER A 438 25.27 -20.49 3.15
C SER A 438 25.68 -19.54 2.02
N GLU A 439 24.74 -18.93 1.30
CA GLU A 439 25.04 -17.99 0.21
C GLU A 439 25.81 -16.78 0.72
N LYS A 440 26.60 -16.17 -0.18
CA LYS A 440 27.42 -15.01 0.18
C LYS A 440 26.68 -13.71 -0.11
N VAL A 441 26.78 -12.80 0.86
CA VAL A 441 26.23 -11.44 0.79
C VAL A 441 27.34 -10.42 0.98
N ARG A 442 27.01 -9.14 1.05
CA ARG A 442 27.96 -8.02 1.20
C ARG A 442 29.07 -8.36 2.22
N GLY A 443 30.31 -8.12 1.80
CA GLY A 443 31.49 -8.44 2.59
C GLY A 443 31.93 -9.91 2.52
N GLY A 444 31.33 -10.73 1.65
CA GLY A 444 31.71 -12.13 1.45
C GLY A 444 31.36 -13.08 2.60
N VAL A 445 30.55 -12.64 3.55
CA VAL A 445 30.06 -13.45 4.68
C VAL A 445 28.84 -14.27 4.25
N SER A 446 28.56 -15.39 4.94
CA SER A 446 27.33 -16.15 4.67
C SER A 446 26.10 -15.36 5.12
N VAL A 447 24.93 -15.68 4.56
CA VAL A 447 23.64 -15.14 5.02
C VAL A 447 23.47 -15.39 6.51
N TYR A 448 23.76 -16.62 6.98
CA TYR A 448 23.66 -16.93 8.40
C TYR A 448 24.56 -16.02 9.26
N ASP A 449 25.84 -15.86 8.90
CA ASP A 449 26.76 -15.01 9.65
C ASP A 449 26.35 -13.53 9.59
N ALA A 450 25.77 -13.10 8.47
CA ALA A 450 25.22 -11.75 8.31
C ALA A 450 24.01 -11.50 9.21
N LEU A 451 23.10 -12.47 9.32
CA LEU A 451 21.94 -12.41 10.24
C LEU A 451 22.40 -12.48 11.70
N SER A 452 23.37 -13.36 12.01
CA SER A 452 23.89 -13.52 13.37
C SER A 452 24.58 -12.25 13.87
N SER A 453 25.62 -11.80 13.17
CA SER A 453 26.47 -10.68 13.62
C SER A 453 25.88 -9.30 13.32
N GLY A 454 25.07 -9.18 12.27
CA GLY A 454 24.56 -7.91 11.78
C GLY A 454 23.10 -7.61 12.13
N VAL A 455 22.35 -8.58 12.68
CA VAL A 455 20.94 -8.40 13.05
C VAL A 455 20.69 -8.93 14.47
N ALA A 456 20.92 -10.21 14.74
CA ALA A 456 20.60 -10.84 16.02
C ALA A 456 21.46 -10.31 17.17
N GLU A 457 22.76 -10.12 16.93
CA GLU A 457 23.68 -9.56 17.94
C GLU A 457 23.42 -8.07 18.23
N PRO A 458 23.19 -7.17 17.26
CA PRO A 458 22.71 -5.82 17.52
C PRO A 458 21.41 -5.79 18.32
N LEU A 459 20.43 -6.64 17.97
CA LEU A 459 19.18 -6.76 18.70
C LEU A 459 19.43 -7.16 20.17
N ARG A 460 20.29 -8.15 20.41
CA ARG A 460 20.69 -8.57 21.76
C ARG A 460 21.35 -7.44 22.56
N LYS A 461 22.23 -6.64 21.96
CA LYS A 461 22.87 -5.48 22.63
C LYS A 461 21.87 -4.38 22.97
N ASN A 462 20.76 -4.32 22.28
CA ASN A 462 19.68 -3.37 22.51
C ASN A 462 18.48 -3.99 23.26
N THR A 463 18.77 -5.04 24.05
CA THR A 463 17.84 -5.66 24.99
C THR A 463 18.34 -5.39 26.41
N GLU A 464 17.44 -4.97 27.31
CA GLU A 464 17.74 -4.70 28.70
C GLU A 464 18.04 -5.98 29.50
N SER A 465 18.62 -5.82 30.67
CA SER A 465 18.86 -6.97 31.58
C SER A 465 17.55 -7.64 32.05
N SER A 466 16.43 -6.94 32.00
CA SER A 466 15.09 -7.49 32.24
C SER A 466 14.59 -8.39 31.11
N GLY A 467 15.16 -8.28 29.92
CA GLY A 467 14.73 -8.96 28.71
C GLY A 467 13.93 -8.09 27.73
N ILE A 468 13.41 -6.93 28.15
CA ILE A 468 12.66 -6.04 27.25
C ILE A 468 13.61 -5.30 26.30
N ALA A 469 13.09 -4.84 25.15
CA ALA A 469 13.84 -3.98 24.25
C ALA A 469 14.17 -2.64 24.93
N LYS A 470 15.32 -2.05 24.61
CA LYS A 470 15.64 -0.67 25.01
C LYS A 470 14.66 0.30 24.36
N ALA A 471 14.52 1.47 24.98
CA ALA A 471 13.68 2.54 24.46
C ALA A 471 14.12 2.93 23.03
N ASP A 472 13.15 3.03 22.13
CA ASP A 472 13.34 3.34 20.71
C ASP A 472 12.16 4.15 20.15
N SER A 473 12.13 4.40 18.83
CA SER A 473 11.04 5.10 18.15
C SER A 473 9.86 4.19 17.79
N SER A 474 10.11 2.88 17.68
CA SER A 474 9.14 1.83 17.38
C SER A 474 8.25 2.10 16.15
N ILE A 475 7.16 1.34 16.01
CA ILE A 475 6.22 1.39 14.87
C ILE A 475 5.63 2.79 14.61
N TRP A 476 5.55 3.66 15.65
CA TRP A 476 4.91 4.97 15.51
C TRP A 476 5.88 6.12 15.19
N GLU A 477 7.15 5.81 14.98
CA GLU A 477 8.16 6.77 14.50
C GLU A 477 8.22 8.06 15.35
N VAL A 478 8.27 7.88 16.68
CA VAL A 478 8.17 9.03 17.62
C VAL A 478 9.45 9.84 17.74
N HIS A 479 10.47 9.59 16.92
CA HIS A 479 11.83 10.10 16.99
C HIS A 479 12.57 9.77 18.32
N ASP A 480 13.90 9.74 18.31
CA ASP A 480 14.70 9.31 19.47
C ASP A 480 14.52 10.22 20.68
N GLU A 481 14.19 11.51 20.52
CA GLU A 481 13.88 12.41 21.63
C GLU A 481 12.60 12.05 22.40
N ASN A 482 11.69 11.30 21.78
CA ASN A 482 10.43 10.84 22.38
C ASN A 482 10.39 9.33 22.58
N LYS A 483 11.54 8.66 22.48
CA LYS A 483 11.63 7.21 22.59
C LYS A 483 11.07 6.68 23.90
N LYS A 484 10.48 5.49 23.83
CA LYS A 484 9.89 4.78 24.96
C LYS A 484 10.26 3.30 24.88
N HIS A 485 10.04 2.57 25.97
CA HIS A 485 10.04 1.12 25.95
C HIS A 485 8.71 0.63 25.39
N PHE A 486 8.68 0.40 24.08
CA PHE A 486 7.45 -0.02 23.41
C PHE A 486 7.24 -1.54 23.49
N ALA A 487 5.98 -1.92 23.69
CA ALA A 487 5.54 -3.32 23.64
C ALA A 487 5.83 -3.94 22.27
N TYR A 488 5.53 -3.22 21.17
CA TYR A 488 5.74 -3.69 19.81
C TYR A 488 7.19 -4.07 19.53
N THR A 489 8.17 -3.22 19.89
CA THR A 489 9.60 -3.51 19.72
C THR A 489 10.03 -4.72 20.55
N THR A 490 9.50 -4.85 21.79
CA THR A 490 9.78 -6.01 22.62
C THR A 490 9.17 -7.29 22.03
N LEU A 491 7.96 -7.24 21.48
CA LEU A 491 7.31 -8.36 20.79
C LEU A 491 8.12 -8.81 19.57
N ALA A 492 8.57 -7.84 18.73
CA ALA A 492 9.45 -8.11 17.60
C ALA A 492 10.77 -8.75 18.04
N THR A 493 11.33 -8.29 19.17
CA THR A 493 12.56 -8.87 19.77
C THR A 493 12.35 -10.32 20.20
N ILE A 494 11.25 -10.63 20.90
CA ILE A 494 10.91 -12.00 21.31
C ILE A 494 10.77 -12.89 20.09
N ARG A 495 9.98 -12.46 19.11
CA ARG A 495 9.76 -13.18 17.86
C ARG A 495 11.08 -13.40 17.11
N GLY A 496 11.88 -12.35 16.97
CA GLY A 496 13.16 -12.39 16.26
C GLY A 496 14.17 -13.36 16.90
N PHE A 497 14.32 -13.35 18.21
CA PHE A 497 15.21 -14.31 18.91
C PHE A 497 14.72 -15.75 18.73
N CYS A 498 13.42 -15.97 18.79
CA CYS A 498 12.83 -17.27 18.57
C CYS A 498 13.13 -17.79 17.16
N ASP A 499 12.82 -16.99 16.16
CA ASP A 499 13.02 -17.38 14.77
C ASP A 499 14.50 -17.53 14.39
N PHE A 500 15.37 -16.71 14.97
CA PHE A 500 16.82 -16.89 14.79
C PHE A 500 17.32 -18.18 15.41
N ALA A 501 16.82 -18.60 16.59
CA ALA A 501 17.17 -19.88 17.15
C ALA A 501 16.78 -21.04 16.22
N GLN A 502 15.66 -20.93 15.50
CA GLN A 502 15.25 -21.94 14.52
C GLN A 502 16.12 -21.91 13.25
N LEU A 503 16.50 -20.72 12.75
CA LEU A 503 17.49 -20.59 11.67
C LEU A 503 18.84 -21.19 12.06
N ALA A 504 19.27 -20.97 13.31
CA ALA A 504 20.50 -21.56 13.85
C ALA A 504 20.44 -23.09 13.87
N ASN A 505 19.27 -23.66 14.24
CA ASN A 505 19.06 -25.11 14.17
C ASN A 505 19.18 -25.64 12.74
N LYS A 506 18.57 -24.96 11.75
CA LYS A 506 18.69 -25.31 10.33
C LYS A 506 20.12 -25.17 9.80
N ALA A 507 20.90 -24.23 10.34
CA ALA A 507 22.31 -24.02 10.03
C ALA A 507 23.25 -24.91 10.87
N SER A 508 22.74 -25.81 11.71
CA SER A 508 23.50 -26.69 12.62
C SER A 508 24.41 -25.92 13.62
N ARG A 509 23.91 -24.79 14.16
CA ARG A 509 24.62 -23.92 15.12
C ARG A 509 24.04 -24.10 16.54
N SER A 510 24.32 -25.23 17.17
CA SER A 510 23.69 -25.64 18.45
C SER A 510 23.90 -24.65 19.61
N SER A 511 25.04 -23.97 19.72
CA SER A 511 25.27 -22.94 20.73
C SER A 511 24.29 -21.76 20.58
N ASP A 512 24.07 -21.32 19.35
CA ASP A 512 23.19 -20.20 19.06
C ASP A 512 21.73 -20.60 19.30
N VAL A 513 21.33 -21.83 19.00
CA VAL A 513 20.01 -22.37 19.35
C VAL A 513 19.72 -22.19 20.84
N THR A 514 20.65 -22.64 21.69
CA THR A 514 20.50 -22.56 23.16
C THR A 514 20.45 -21.11 23.64
N THR A 515 21.39 -20.28 23.14
CA THR A 515 21.50 -18.89 23.52
C THR A 515 20.24 -18.10 23.18
N TYR A 516 19.78 -18.17 21.93
CA TYR A 516 18.65 -17.33 21.47
C TYR A 516 17.30 -17.85 21.94
N ARG A 517 17.13 -19.15 22.21
CA ARG A 517 15.96 -19.66 22.93
C ARG A 517 15.87 -19.09 24.36
N GLY A 518 17.01 -19.08 25.06
CA GLY A 518 17.07 -18.49 26.41
C GLY A 518 16.80 -16.99 26.41
N LEU A 519 17.29 -16.25 25.40
CA LEU A 519 16.98 -14.82 25.23
C LEU A 519 15.50 -14.60 24.91
N ALA A 520 14.89 -15.39 24.05
CA ALA A 520 13.47 -15.28 23.72
C ALA A 520 12.57 -15.55 24.95
N SER A 521 12.89 -16.59 25.74
CA SER A 521 12.17 -16.87 26.98
C SER A 521 12.28 -15.72 27.98
N LYS A 522 13.51 -15.22 28.19
CA LYS A 522 13.75 -14.09 29.11
C LYS A 522 13.03 -12.83 28.66
N ALA A 523 13.07 -12.52 27.35
CA ALA A 523 12.40 -11.34 26.79
C ALA A 523 10.87 -11.45 26.97
N ARG A 524 10.31 -12.64 26.81
CA ARG A 524 8.90 -12.89 27.04
C ARG A 524 8.51 -12.70 28.51
N ASP A 525 9.30 -13.24 29.44
CA ASP A 525 9.06 -13.07 30.87
C ASP A 525 9.14 -11.59 31.25
N GLY A 526 10.13 -10.87 30.73
CA GLY A 526 10.27 -9.42 30.90
C GLY A 526 9.10 -8.64 30.33
N PHE A 527 8.59 -9.04 29.15
CA PHE A 527 7.41 -8.44 28.52
C PHE A 527 6.18 -8.56 29.42
N LEU A 528 5.86 -9.77 29.87
CA LEU A 528 4.69 -10.00 30.73
C LEU A 528 4.81 -9.30 32.10
N ALA A 529 6.01 -9.16 32.62
CA ALA A 529 6.24 -8.46 33.88
C ALA A 529 6.14 -6.93 33.76
N SER A 530 6.37 -6.35 32.56
CA SER A 530 6.50 -4.92 32.39
C SER A 530 5.34 -4.24 31.67
N PHE A 531 4.63 -4.96 30.78
CA PHE A 531 3.61 -4.36 29.90
C PHE A 531 2.17 -4.78 30.24
N VAL A 532 1.97 -5.58 31.29
CA VAL A 532 0.62 -5.98 31.72
C VAL A 532 0.16 -5.08 32.86
N ASP A 533 -0.99 -4.44 32.67
CA ASP A 533 -1.59 -3.60 33.70
C ASP A 533 -2.20 -4.42 34.85
N ARG A 534 -2.69 -3.73 35.91
CA ARG A 534 -3.34 -4.37 37.07
C ARG A 534 -4.57 -5.22 36.68
N ASP A 535 -5.24 -4.86 35.59
CA ASP A 535 -6.46 -5.55 35.12
C ASP A 535 -6.14 -6.69 34.14
N GLY A 536 -4.88 -6.81 33.73
CA GLY A 536 -4.35 -7.85 32.86
C GLY A 536 -4.21 -7.44 31.40
N ALA A 537 -4.56 -6.20 31.02
CA ALA A 537 -4.43 -5.72 29.65
C ALA A 537 -2.99 -5.36 29.30
N LEU A 538 -2.60 -5.53 28.02
CA LEU A 538 -1.32 -5.11 27.50
C LEU A 538 -1.30 -3.60 27.25
N ALA A 539 -0.20 -2.97 27.64
CA ALA A 539 0.06 -1.55 27.40
C ALA A 539 1.02 -1.35 26.22
N GLY A 540 0.88 -0.25 25.48
CA GLY A 540 1.72 0.11 24.35
C GLY A 540 3.17 0.43 24.75
N SER A 541 3.35 1.09 25.90
CA SER A 541 4.67 1.36 26.48
C SER A 541 4.62 1.39 28.00
N ILE A 542 5.78 1.23 28.63
CA ILE A 542 5.93 1.28 30.09
C ILE A 542 5.64 2.70 30.59
N GLU A 543 6.12 3.71 29.88
CA GLU A 543 5.97 5.12 30.22
C GLU A 543 4.49 5.55 30.17
N GLU A 544 3.75 5.07 29.17
CA GLU A 544 2.31 5.37 29.03
C GLU A 544 1.46 4.59 30.03
N LEU A 545 1.86 3.36 30.38
CA LEU A 545 1.22 2.61 31.46
C LEU A 545 1.24 3.40 32.77
N ALA A 546 2.36 4.04 33.07
CA ALA A 546 2.51 4.89 34.26
C ALA A 546 1.64 6.15 34.19
N GLN A 547 1.27 6.62 33.01
CA GLN A 547 0.45 7.82 32.78
C GLN A 547 -1.05 7.52 32.57
N ASN A 548 -1.44 6.25 32.55
CA ASN A 548 -2.81 5.79 32.27
C ASN A 548 -3.36 6.19 30.88
N GLN A 549 -2.45 6.38 29.90
CA GLN A 549 -2.73 6.63 28.48
C GLN A 549 -1.93 5.59 27.64
N TYR A 550 -2.30 4.33 27.75
CA TYR A 550 -1.46 3.21 27.33
C TYR A 550 -2.09 2.32 26.26
N LEU A 551 -3.26 2.66 25.75
CA LEU A 551 -3.88 1.86 24.70
C LEU A 551 -3.16 2.04 23.38
N ASP A 552 -2.72 0.94 22.81
CA ASP A 552 -2.03 0.89 21.54
C ASP A 552 -2.46 -0.35 20.76
N GLY A 553 -2.98 -0.13 19.54
CA GLY A 553 -3.42 -1.22 18.68
C GLY A 553 -2.32 -2.20 18.29
N ALA A 554 -1.06 -1.76 18.27
CA ALA A 554 0.06 -2.61 17.88
C ALA A 554 0.36 -3.74 18.89
N VAL A 555 -0.16 -3.67 20.12
CA VAL A 555 0.01 -4.75 21.11
C VAL A 555 -0.64 -6.08 20.67
N VAL A 556 -1.54 -6.02 19.68
CA VAL A 556 -2.18 -7.25 19.14
C VAL A 556 -1.19 -8.19 18.47
N GLU A 557 0.02 -7.72 18.12
CA GLU A 557 1.08 -8.61 17.63
C GLU A 557 1.56 -9.62 18.68
N ALA A 558 1.25 -9.41 19.94
CA ALA A 558 1.41 -10.44 20.97
C ALA A 558 0.63 -11.73 20.64
N PHE A 559 -0.51 -11.56 19.96
CA PHE A 559 -1.37 -12.65 19.50
C PHE A 559 -0.92 -13.15 18.13
N THR A 560 -0.82 -12.26 17.18
CA THR A 560 -0.65 -12.57 15.75
C THR A 560 0.75 -13.09 15.43
N TRP A 561 1.77 -12.72 16.21
CA TRP A 561 3.10 -13.30 16.15
C TRP A 561 3.28 -14.53 17.09
N ASN A 562 2.23 -15.02 17.70
CA ASN A 562 2.27 -16.18 18.61
C ASN A 562 3.29 -16.04 19.76
N VAL A 563 3.38 -14.86 20.38
CA VAL A 563 4.27 -14.61 21.52
C VAL A 563 3.61 -15.05 22.84
N LEU A 564 2.29 -14.89 22.95
CA LEU A 564 1.52 -15.36 24.11
C LEU A 564 1.27 -16.88 24.04
N ARG A 565 1.25 -17.53 25.19
CA ARG A 565 0.81 -18.94 25.33
C ARG A 565 -0.71 -19.03 25.29
N ASP A 566 -1.25 -20.19 24.95
CA ASP A 566 -2.71 -20.43 24.92
C ASP A 566 -3.41 -20.02 26.22
N ALA A 567 -2.83 -20.32 27.36
CA ALA A 567 -3.40 -19.95 28.66
C ALA A 567 -3.50 -18.45 28.89
N GLU A 568 -2.56 -17.67 28.33
CA GLU A 568 -2.55 -16.21 28.40
C GLU A 568 -3.48 -15.62 27.33
N TYR A 569 -3.50 -16.23 26.17
CA TYR A 569 -4.27 -15.83 25.02
C TYR A 569 -5.78 -15.94 25.29
N GLN A 570 -6.21 -17.08 25.84
CA GLN A 570 -7.61 -17.36 26.23
C GLN A 570 -7.92 -16.93 27.66
N GLY A 571 -6.89 -16.60 28.42
CA GLY A 571 -6.98 -16.20 29.81
C GLY A 571 -7.26 -14.72 29.99
N ARG A 572 -6.92 -14.26 31.18
CA ARG A 572 -7.15 -12.88 31.63
C ARG A 572 -6.50 -11.84 30.68
N THR A 573 -5.24 -12.05 30.28
CA THR A 573 -4.48 -11.07 29.50
C THR A 573 -5.06 -10.88 28.10
N GLY A 574 -5.36 -11.96 27.41
CA GLY A 574 -5.96 -11.88 26.07
C GLY A 574 -7.32 -11.20 26.10
N LYS A 575 -8.19 -11.64 27.01
CA LYS A 575 -9.53 -11.06 27.16
C LYS A 575 -9.47 -9.59 27.53
N ALA A 576 -8.72 -9.22 28.57
CA ALA A 576 -8.61 -7.83 29.03
C ALA A 576 -8.06 -6.91 27.93
N THR A 577 -7.02 -7.35 27.21
CA THR A 577 -6.43 -6.57 26.10
C THR A 577 -7.46 -6.31 25.00
N LEU A 578 -8.13 -7.36 24.49
CA LEU A 578 -9.09 -7.20 23.40
C LEU A 578 -10.32 -6.38 23.82
N ASP A 579 -10.74 -6.45 25.09
CA ASP A 579 -11.85 -5.66 25.60
C ASP A 579 -11.49 -4.17 25.68
N VAL A 580 -10.31 -3.81 26.19
CA VAL A 580 -9.90 -2.41 26.30
C VAL A 580 -9.57 -1.78 24.95
N LEU A 581 -9.08 -2.54 23.98
CA LEU A 581 -8.83 -2.05 22.62
C LEU A 581 -10.11 -1.58 21.91
N GLY A 582 -11.30 -2.05 22.35
CA GLY A 582 -12.58 -1.50 21.91
C GLY A 582 -12.72 0.00 22.11
N ARG A 583 -11.98 0.60 23.05
CA ARG A 583 -11.93 2.07 23.28
C ARG A 583 -11.20 2.84 22.18
N LEU A 584 -10.42 2.17 21.33
CA LEU A 584 -9.77 2.77 20.15
C LEU A 584 -10.69 2.83 18.93
N ARG A 585 -11.91 2.31 19.01
CA ARG A 585 -12.86 2.38 17.89
C ARG A 585 -13.16 3.82 17.51
N VAL A 586 -13.31 4.03 16.20
CA VAL A 586 -13.65 5.31 15.58
C VAL A 586 -14.95 5.22 14.80
N GLU A 587 -15.54 6.37 14.46
CA GLU A 587 -16.86 6.44 13.79
C GLU A 587 -16.90 5.74 12.44
N SER A 588 -15.76 5.66 11.74
CA SER A 588 -15.65 4.96 10.45
C SER A 588 -15.73 3.43 10.54
N GLY A 589 -15.69 2.86 11.74
CA GLY A 589 -15.98 1.45 12.02
C GLY A 589 -14.79 0.62 12.50
N GLY A 590 -13.56 1.05 12.24
CA GLY A 590 -12.33 0.39 12.70
C GLY A 590 -11.68 1.09 13.90
N PHE A 591 -10.35 1.12 13.94
CA PHE A 591 -9.60 1.54 15.13
C PHE A 591 -8.54 2.59 14.79
N LYS A 592 -8.41 3.60 15.64
CA LYS A 592 -7.22 4.46 15.66
C LYS A 592 -6.05 3.68 16.27
N ARG A 593 -4.82 4.16 16.02
CA ARG A 593 -3.62 3.42 16.43
C ARG A 593 -3.36 3.42 17.94
N ASN A 594 -3.64 4.54 18.63
CA ASN A 594 -3.41 4.68 20.07
C ASN A 594 -4.36 5.73 20.71
N ASP A 595 -4.28 5.95 22.01
CA ASP A 595 -5.10 6.92 22.76
C ASP A 595 -4.34 8.18 23.21
N ASP A 596 -3.15 8.44 22.67
CA ASP A 596 -2.34 9.60 23.05
C ASP A 596 -2.92 10.94 22.55
N GLY A 597 -3.81 10.92 21.56
CA GLY A 597 -4.62 12.07 21.13
C GLY A 597 -3.84 13.21 20.45
N LYS A 598 -2.55 13.00 20.13
CA LYS A 598 -1.63 14.09 19.74
C LYS A 598 -1.86 14.67 18.36
N SER A 599 -2.36 13.91 17.39
CA SER A 599 -2.55 14.41 16.03
C SER A 599 -3.83 13.88 15.39
N SER A 600 -4.32 14.57 14.34
CA SER A 600 -5.42 14.06 13.51
C SER A 600 -5.01 12.79 12.78
N TYR A 601 -3.74 12.64 12.41
CA TYR A 601 -3.19 11.45 11.77
C TYR A 601 -3.29 10.24 12.70
N ASP A 602 -2.92 10.38 13.98
CA ASP A 602 -3.02 9.31 14.99
C ASP A 602 -4.46 8.89 15.25
N ASN A 603 -5.40 9.83 15.17
CA ASN A 603 -6.81 9.61 15.47
C ASN A 603 -7.63 9.11 14.30
N ASN A 604 -7.04 8.95 13.10
CA ASN A 604 -7.69 8.28 11.97
C ASN A 604 -7.73 6.76 12.18
N GLU A 605 -8.58 6.09 11.40
CA GLU A 605 -8.68 4.63 11.36
C GLU A 605 -7.45 4.07 10.63
N TRP A 606 -6.74 3.16 11.29
CA TRP A 606 -5.52 2.53 10.79
C TRP A 606 -5.78 1.14 10.25
N ILE A 607 -5.63 0.95 8.94
CA ILE A 607 -6.02 -0.29 8.25
C ILE A 607 -5.18 -1.48 8.70
N LEU A 608 -3.88 -1.28 8.93
CA LEU A 608 -3.03 -2.31 9.53
C LEU A 608 -3.61 -2.78 10.87
N ILE A 609 -3.95 -1.85 11.75
CA ILE A 609 -4.47 -2.15 13.09
C ILE A 609 -5.80 -2.89 13.01
N ASP A 610 -6.70 -2.47 12.12
CA ASP A 610 -7.98 -3.17 11.89
C ASP A 610 -7.78 -4.64 11.53
N MET A 611 -6.90 -4.91 10.57
CA MET A 611 -6.63 -6.28 10.12
C MET A 611 -5.98 -7.13 11.21
N ARG A 612 -5.03 -6.55 11.96
CA ARG A 612 -4.35 -7.28 13.03
C ARG A 612 -5.26 -7.50 14.25
N ILE A 613 -6.14 -6.54 14.59
CA ILE A 613 -7.17 -6.73 15.60
C ILE A 613 -8.19 -7.79 15.14
N ALA A 614 -8.61 -7.77 13.88
CA ALA A 614 -9.51 -8.78 13.33
C ALA A 614 -8.92 -10.19 13.42
N ASP A 615 -7.62 -10.36 13.15
CA ASP A 615 -6.90 -11.61 13.33
C ASP A 615 -6.88 -12.04 14.82
N ALA A 616 -6.49 -11.14 15.71
CA ALA A 616 -6.44 -11.42 17.14
C ALA A 616 -7.82 -11.81 17.72
N LEU A 617 -8.89 -11.13 17.30
CA LEU A 617 -10.26 -11.45 17.66
C LEU A 617 -10.67 -12.85 17.16
N TRP A 618 -10.32 -13.17 15.90
CA TRP A 618 -10.58 -14.50 15.33
C TRP A 618 -9.92 -15.59 16.14
N ARG A 619 -8.64 -15.43 16.46
CA ARG A 619 -7.86 -16.38 17.27
C ARG A 619 -8.40 -16.52 18.70
N ALA A 620 -8.97 -15.46 19.25
CA ALA A 620 -9.60 -15.48 20.58
C ALA A 620 -11.01 -16.09 20.59
N GLY A 621 -11.53 -16.54 19.43
CA GLY A 621 -12.90 -17.09 19.31
C GLY A 621 -13.99 -16.02 19.22
N ARG A 622 -13.62 -14.71 19.07
CA ARG A 622 -14.56 -13.60 18.87
C ARG A 622 -14.84 -13.41 17.37
N GLU A 623 -15.31 -14.48 16.73
CA GLU A 623 -15.42 -14.62 15.28
C GLU A 623 -16.36 -13.57 14.65
N ALA A 624 -17.47 -13.25 15.29
CA ALA A 624 -18.45 -12.29 14.79
C ALA A 624 -17.88 -10.87 14.71
N GLU A 625 -17.09 -10.45 15.69
CA GLU A 625 -16.43 -9.15 15.70
C GLU A 625 -15.34 -9.07 14.63
N SER A 626 -14.51 -10.12 14.52
CA SER A 626 -13.53 -10.26 13.45
C SER A 626 -14.17 -10.18 12.07
N ALA A 627 -15.28 -10.91 11.85
CA ALA A 627 -16.00 -10.91 10.59
C ALA A 627 -16.57 -9.52 10.24
N GLY A 628 -17.09 -8.79 11.24
CA GLY A 628 -17.59 -7.42 11.04
C GLY A 628 -16.52 -6.46 10.56
N ILE A 629 -15.32 -6.48 11.17
CA ILE A 629 -14.18 -5.64 10.75
C ILE A 629 -13.75 -6.00 9.34
N MET A 630 -13.55 -7.29 9.05
CA MET A 630 -13.10 -7.73 7.73
C MET A 630 -14.12 -7.43 6.63
N GLN A 631 -15.43 -7.58 6.90
CA GLN A 631 -16.46 -7.24 5.93
C GLN A 631 -16.44 -5.75 5.61
N MET A 632 -16.33 -4.88 6.62
CA MET A 632 -16.21 -3.43 6.44
C MET A 632 -15.00 -3.07 5.56
N LEU A 633 -13.82 -3.67 5.81
CA LEU A 633 -12.61 -3.44 5.02
C LEU A 633 -12.76 -3.90 3.57
N ILE A 634 -13.33 -5.11 3.36
CA ILE A 634 -13.54 -5.69 2.03
C ILE A 634 -14.53 -4.85 1.23
N ASP A 635 -15.63 -4.41 1.84
CA ASP A 635 -16.64 -3.58 1.17
C ASP A 635 -16.04 -2.23 0.71
N LYS A 636 -15.26 -1.58 1.58
CA LYS A 636 -14.56 -0.34 1.24
C LYS A 636 -13.51 -0.55 0.14
N ALA A 637 -12.74 -1.64 0.19
CA ALA A 637 -11.75 -1.97 -0.82
C ALA A 637 -12.41 -2.28 -2.18
N SER A 638 -13.49 -3.06 -2.21
CA SER A 638 -14.26 -3.36 -3.43
C SER A 638 -14.80 -2.11 -4.11
N ALA A 639 -15.27 -1.12 -3.35
CA ALA A 639 -15.68 0.17 -3.89
C ALA A 639 -14.52 0.99 -4.46
N ASN A 640 -13.26 0.73 -4.05
CA ASN A 640 -12.05 1.46 -4.36
C ASN A 640 -10.99 0.60 -5.08
N TYR A 641 -11.42 -0.13 -6.12
CA TYR A 641 -10.55 -0.91 -7.02
C TYR A 641 -9.80 -2.07 -6.34
N ASN A 642 -10.30 -2.61 -5.24
CA ASN A 642 -9.62 -3.60 -4.40
C ASN A 642 -8.22 -3.14 -3.92
N LEU A 643 -8.07 -1.83 -3.66
CA LEU A 643 -6.88 -1.25 -3.09
C LEU A 643 -7.09 -0.97 -1.60
N LEU A 644 -6.03 -1.08 -0.81
CA LEU A 644 -6.04 -0.78 0.62
C LEU A 644 -5.22 0.48 0.88
N PRO A 645 -5.78 1.49 1.58
CA PRO A 645 -5.07 2.70 1.96
C PRO A 645 -4.28 2.48 3.25
N GLU A 646 -3.54 3.50 3.66
CA GLU A 646 -2.96 3.57 5.00
C GLU A 646 -4.04 3.81 6.05
N LEU A 647 -4.93 4.77 5.76
CA LEU A 647 -5.93 5.28 6.69
C LEU A 647 -7.32 5.38 6.05
N PHE A 648 -8.35 5.34 6.91
CA PHE A 648 -9.63 5.97 6.62
C PHE A 648 -9.84 7.17 7.55
N ASN A 649 -10.48 8.23 7.04
CA ASN A 649 -10.88 9.34 7.89
C ASN A 649 -11.82 8.85 8.99
N ALA A 650 -11.45 9.09 10.24
CA ALA A 650 -12.18 8.62 11.42
C ALA A 650 -13.56 9.27 11.59
N VAL A 651 -13.71 10.50 11.12
CA VAL A 651 -14.95 11.27 11.22
C VAL A 651 -15.61 11.42 9.85
N ARG A 652 -16.92 11.52 9.86
CA ARG A 652 -17.72 11.78 8.68
C ARG A 652 -17.45 13.19 8.17
N ALA A 653 -16.59 13.32 7.16
CA ALA A 653 -16.38 14.57 6.43
C ALA A 653 -17.01 14.45 5.03
N ASP A 654 -17.66 15.49 4.55
CA ASP A 654 -18.24 15.59 3.20
C ASP A 654 -19.25 14.48 2.85
N GLY A 655 -19.96 13.91 3.81
CA GLY A 655 -20.97 12.87 3.62
C GLY A 655 -20.40 11.46 3.43
N ALA A 656 -19.07 11.27 3.40
CA ALA A 656 -18.44 9.96 3.26
C ALA A 656 -17.80 9.52 4.59
N VAL A 657 -18.33 8.45 5.18
CA VAL A 657 -17.68 7.76 6.30
C VAL A 657 -16.55 6.93 5.75
N GLY A 658 -15.35 7.05 6.34
CA GLY A 658 -14.21 6.23 5.96
C GLY A 658 -13.66 6.54 4.57
N LYS A 659 -13.57 7.83 4.22
CA LYS A 659 -12.85 8.26 3.02
C LYS A 659 -11.38 7.83 3.10
N TYR A 660 -10.84 7.34 2.00
CA TYR A 660 -9.43 6.99 1.87
C TYR A 660 -8.55 8.19 2.21
N SER A 661 -7.51 7.94 3.03
CA SER A 661 -6.59 8.96 3.53
C SER A 661 -5.21 8.34 3.72
N GLY A 662 -4.21 9.20 4.00
CA GLY A 662 -2.82 8.76 4.06
C GLY A 662 -2.28 8.33 2.71
N SER A 663 -1.33 7.41 2.71
CA SER A 663 -0.69 6.90 1.50
C SER A 663 -1.49 5.74 0.88
N ILE A 664 -1.66 5.73 -0.44
CA ILE A 664 -2.54 4.79 -1.16
C ILE A 664 -1.94 4.46 -2.54
N PRO A 665 -1.86 3.16 -2.93
CA PRO A 665 -2.12 1.95 -2.13
C PRO A 665 -0.94 1.57 -1.24
N MET A 666 -1.21 1.02 -0.07
CA MET A 666 -0.18 0.45 0.82
C MET A 666 0.20 -0.96 0.40
N VAL A 667 1.50 -1.26 0.44
CA VAL A 667 2.04 -2.57 0.02
C VAL A 667 2.03 -3.55 1.20
N GLY A 668 2.91 -3.36 2.19
CA GLY A 668 3.02 -4.24 3.36
C GLY A 668 1.89 -4.08 4.35
N TYR A 669 1.62 -2.85 4.76
CA TYR A 669 0.56 -2.53 5.73
C TYR A 669 -0.85 -2.68 5.14
N GLY A 670 -0.97 -2.67 3.80
CA GLY A 670 -2.23 -2.96 3.11
C GLY A 670 -2.28 -4.42 2.63
N GLY A 671 -1.75 -4.67 1.42
CA GLY A 671 -1.83 -5.98 0.77
C GLY A 671 -1.16 -7.11 1.56
N GLY A 672 0.01 -6.85 2.16
CA GLY A 672 0.72 -7.84 2.99
C GLY A 672 -0.08 -8.24 4.22
N ALA A 673 -0.56 -7.26 5.00
CA ALA A 673 -1.34 -7.52 6.21
C ALA A 673 -2.66 -8.24 5.91
N TYR A 674 -3.35 -7.90 4.81
CA TYR A 674 -4.55 -8.61 4.38
C TYR A 674 -4.27 -10.10 4.12
N VAL A 675 -3.21 -10.39 3.36
CA VAL A 675 -2.81 -11.78 3.08
C VAL A 675 -2.56 -12.55 4.36
N LEU A 676 -1.80 -11.99 5.31
CA LEU A 676 -1.50 -12.65 6.59
C LEU A 676 -2.77 -12.91 7.40
N THR A 677 -3.66 -11.93 7.51
CA THR A 677 -4.93 -12.05 8.23
C THR A 677 -5.83 -13.14 7.63
N MET A 678 -5.92 -13.24 6.30
CA MET A 678 -6.73 -14.28 5.66
C MET A 678 -6.15 -15.68 5.83
N LEU A 679 -4.82 -15.81 5.79
CA LEU A 679 -4.14 -17.08 6.09
C LEU A 679 -4.42 -17.54 7.52
N ASP A 680 -4.27 -16.66 8.48
CA ASP A 680 -4.43 -16.98 9.90
C ASP A 680 -5.88 -17.32 10.25
N ARG A 681 -6.86 -16.55 9.73
CA ARG A 681 -8.30 -16.89 9.86
C ARG A 681 -8.66 -18.24 9.23
N SER A 682 -7.93 -18.65 8.21
CA SER A 682 -8.07 -19.98 7.58
C SER A 682 -7.41 -21.12 8.39
N GLY A 683 -6.82 -20.81 9.55
CA GLY A 683 -6.09 -21.78 10.37
C GLY A 683 -4.69 -22.11 9.86
N LEU A 684 -4.21 -21.37 8.87
CA LEU A 684 -2.83 -21.48 8.34
C LEU A 684 -1.89 -20.60 9.17
N ILE A 685 -1.82 -20.88 10.47
CA ILE A 685 -1.06 -20.08 11.44
C ILE A 685 0.41 -20.45 11.36
N GLU A 686 1.27 -19.44 11.47
CA GLU A 686 2.72 -19.61 11.48
C GLU A 686 3.16 -20.43 12.70
N PRO A 687 4.01 -21.44 12.52
CA PRO A 687 4.59 -22.12 13.67
C PRO A 687 5.54 -21.21 14.43
N ASN A 688 5.47 -21.26 15.74
CA ASN A 688 6.44 -20.60 16.62
C ASN A 688 6.94 -21.62 17.64
N ASP A 689 8.03 -22.32 17.32
CA ASP A 689 8.56 -23.45 18.09
C ASP A 689 9.68 -23.02 19.03
N CYS A 690 9.50 -21.92 19.77
CA CYS A 690 10.56 -21.45 20.66
C CYS A 690 10.85 -22.36 21.86
N GLY A 691 10.11 -23.44 22.02
CA GLY A 691 10.11 -24.23 23.24
C GLY A 691 9.30 -23.54 24.35
N ASP A 692 9.17 -24.14 25.52
CA ASP A 692 8.55 -23.56 26.72
C ASP A 692 7.10 -23.10 26.60
N GLY A 693 6.36 -23.63 25.62
CA GLY A 693 4.96 -23.30 25.38
C GLY A 693 4.73 -21.91 24.75
N MET A 694 5.77 -21.22 24.25
CA MET A 694 5.57 -20.16 23.30
C MET A 694 5.09 -20.77 21.98
N GLY A 695 4.06 -20.16 21.40
CA GLY A 695 3.62 -20.52 20.07
C GLY A 695 2.79 -21.76 19.97
N ASN A 696 1.84 -21.93 20.81
CA ASN A 696 0.82 -22.93 20.57
C ASN A 696 -0.16 -22.50 19.48
N LYS A 697 -0.67 -23.51 18.79
CA LYS A 697 -1.72 -23.34 17.79
C LYS A 697 -2.87 -22.60 18.44
N SER A 698 -3.31 -21.50 17.82
CA SER A 698 -4.50 -20.82 18.30
C SER A 698 -5.67 -21.79 18.31
N SER A 699 -6.51 -21.70 19.31
CA SER A 699 -7.75 -22.42 19.40
C SER A 699 -8.83 -21.89 18.46
N GLY A 700 -8.52 -20.82 17.68
CA GLY A 700 -9.44 -20.27 16.70
C GLY A 700 -9.84 -21.34 15.68
N ARG A 701 -11.15 -21.45 15.43
CA ARG A 701 -11.68 -22.31 14.39
C ARG A 701 -11.18 -21.84 13.03
N ALA A 702 -10.63 -22.75 12.22
CA ALA A 702 -10.32 -22.39 10.83
C ALA A 702 -11.62 -22.01 10.09
N LEU A 703 -11.63 -20.85 9.45
CA LEU A 703 -12.73 -20.40 8.60
C LEU A 703 -12.95 -21.43 7.48
N LYS A 704 -14.19 -21.85 7.29
CA LYS A 704 -14.60 -22.72 6.19
C LYS A 704 -15.75 -22.08 5.44
N CYS A 705 -15.64 -22.01 4.13
CA CYS A 705 -16.68 -21.42 3.29
C CYS A 705 -18.01 -22.19 3.28
N THR A 706 -18.03 -23.41 3.79
CA THR A 706 -19.25 -24.21 4.02
C THR A 706 -19.98 -23.88 5.33
N ASP A 707 -19.33 -23.14 6.21
CA ASP A 707 -19.94 -22.72 7.46
C ASP A 707 -21.00 -21.64 7.17
N PRO A 708 -22.11 -21.60 7.95
CA PRO A 708 -23.04 -20.50 7.81
C PRO A 708 -22.30 -19.16 7.99
N PRO A 709 -22.66 -18.13 7.20
CA PRO A 709 -22.01 -16.83 7.34
C PRO A 709 -22.12 -16.37 8.79
N VAL A 710 -20.99 -15.99 9.36
CA VAL A 710 -20.94 -15.39 10.70
C VAL A 710 -21.67 -14.07 10.60
N THR A 711 -22.82 -13.95 11.25
CA THR A 711 -23.58 -12.69 11.25
C THR A 711 -22.75 -11.62 11.97
N PRO A 712 -22.36 -10.53 11.31
CA PRO A 712 -21.64 -9.46 11.95
C PRO A 712 -22.48 -8.88 13.10
N THR A 713 -21.92 -8.81 14.29
CA THR A 713 -22.54 -8.03 15.36
C THR A 713 -22.19 -6.56 15.14
N ASN A 714 -23.22 -5.72 14.93
CA ASN A 714 -23.01 -4.29 14.97
C ASN A 714 -22.60 -3.89 16.39
N PRO A 715 -21.39 -3.39 16.64
CA PRO A 715 -20.93 -3.08 17.99
C PRO A 715 -21.70 -1.92 18.66
N ASP A 716 -22.48 -1.17 17.87
CA ASP A 716 -23.31 -0.04 18.37
C ASP A 716 -24.73 -0.44 18.78
N SER A 717 -25.09 -1.72 18.74
CA SER A 717 -26.33 -2.16 19.35
C SER A 717 -26.09 -2.33 20.85
N PRO A 718 -26.71 -1.53 21.72
CA PRO A 718 -26.65 -1.78 23.16
C PRO A 718 -27.15 -3.21 23.38
N SER A 719 -26.34 -4.02 24.09
CA SER A 719 -26.73 -5.37 24.51
C SER A 719 -28.12 -5.31 25.14
N ALA A 720 -29.08 -6.01 24.55
CA ALA A 720 -30.40 -6.12 25.16
C ALA A 720 -30.21 -6.68 26.58
N PRO A 721 -30.75 -6.04 27.60
CA PRO A 721 -30.67 -6.57 28.97
C PRO A 721 -31.32 -7.94 28.99
N SER A 722 -30.65 -8.89 29.66
CA SER A 722 -31.18 -10.21 29.92
C SER A 722 -32.57 -10.09 30.55
N ALA A 723 -33.51 -10.88 30.02
CA ALA A 723 -34.91 -10.90 30.49
C ALA A 723 -35.04 -11.56 31.84
N ASP A 724 -34.48 -10.95 32.88
CA ASP A 724 -34.82 -11.26 34.26
C ASP A 724 -34.72 -9.96 35.07
N GLU A 725 -35.88 -9.60 35.66
CA GLU A 725 -36.16 -8.48 36.56
C GLU A 725 -36.69 -7.18 35.90
N VAL A 726 -38.01 -7.12 35.86
CA VAL A 726 -38.80 -5.88 35.81
C VAL A 726 -39.84 -5.87 36.88
N PRO A 727 -39.91 -4.87 37.73
CA PRO A 727 -41.19 -4.40 38.25
C PRO A 727 -41.69 -3.23 37.43
N PHE A 728 -42.91 -3.37 36.95
CA PHE A 728 -43.72 -2.35 36.32
C PHE A 728 -44.05 -1.23 37.28
N GLU A 729 -43.77 0.00 36.97
CA GLU A 729 -44.58 1.16 37.41
C GLU A 729 -44.77 2.17 36.27
N SER A 730 -46.02 2.38 35.99
CA SER A 730 -46.54 3.29 34.98
C SER A 730 -46.59 4.72 35.46
N ALA A 731 -46.19 5.67 34.62
CA ALA A 731 -46.76 7.01 34.64
C ALA A 731 -46.70 7.68 33.24
N CYS A 732 -47.87 7.77 32.65
CA CYS A 732 -48.16 8.74 31.56
C CYS A 732 -48.05 10.15 32.01
N LEU A 733 -47.45 11.03 31.15
CA LEU A 733 -47.92 12.42 31.00
C LEU A 733 -47.58 12.96 29.62
N CYS A 734 -48.65 13.21 28.86
CA CYS A 734 -48.66 14.04 27.65
C CYS A 734 -48.47 15.52 27.97
N SER A 735 -47.74 16.25 27.13
CA SER A 735 -48.16 17.63 26.81
C SER A 735 -47.67 18.06 25.43
N ILE A 736 -48.61 18.58 24.70
CA ILE A 736 -48.60 19.18 23.38
C ILE A 736 -48.03 20.58 23.44
N GLY A 737 -47.30 21.00 22.41
CA GLY A 737 -46.97 22.43 22.25
C GLY A 737 -46.29 22.70 20.89
N ALA A 738 -47.09 23.08 19.92
CA ALA A 738 -46.67 23.59 18.62
C ALA A 738 -46.21 25.03 18.69
N SER A 739 -45.23 25.42 17.85
CA SER A 739 -45.39 26.60 16.97
C SER A 739 -44.16 26.89 16.12
N HIS A 740 -44.44 27.04 14.86
CA HIS A 740 -43.75 27.75 13.78
C HIS A 740 -42.73 28.84 14.10
N ARG A 741 -41.61 28.83 13.35
CA ARG A 741 -41.22 29.90 12.41
C ARG A 741 -39.87 29.64 11.77
N SER A 742 -39.84 29.62 10.43
CA SER A 742 -38.66 29.87 9.62
C SER A 742 -38.28 31.34 9.66
N PRO A 743 -37.03 31.70 9.44
CA PRO A 743 -36.71 32.49 8.25
C PRO A 743 -35.44 32.08 7.50
N SER A 744 -35.48 32.46 6.26
CA SER A 744 -34.61 32.32 5.12
C SER A 744 -33.24 33.03 5.23
N PRO A 745 -32.42 32.94 4.16
CA PRO A 745 -30.96 32.85 4.20
C PRO A 745 -30.28 34.20 3.97
N TRP A 746 -29.07 34.37 4.46
CA TRP A 746 -28.05 35.28 3.89
C TRP A 746 -26.67 35.10 4.53
N VAL A 747 -25.68 34.84 3.63
CA VAL A 747 -24.27 35.30 3.70
C VAL A 747 -23.35 34.67 4.76
N PHE A 748 -22.43 33.82 4.34
CA PHE A 748 -21.05 33.94 4.77
C PHE A 748 -20.11 33.64 3.59
N LEU A 749 -19.53 34.71 3.10
CA LEU A 749 -18.36 34.76 2.24
C LEU A 749 -17.11 34.90 3.11
N SER A 750 -16.08 34.14 2.73
CA SER A 750 -14.64 34.45 2.89
C SER A 750 -14.04 34.60 4.30
N ALA A 751 -13.29 33.56 4.67
CA ALA A 751 -12.11 33.70 5.54
C ALA A 751 -11.06 32.61 5.18
N SER A 752 -10.42 32.75 4.04
CA SER A 752 -9.25 31.93 3.65
C SER A 752 -8.30 32.77 2.80
N ALA A 753 -7.74 33.81 3.39
CA ALA A 753 -6.66 34.60 2.77
C ALA A 753 -6.01 35.54 3.81
N VAL A 754 -5.43 35.04 4.89
CA VAL A 754 -4.48 35.79 5.73
C VAL A 754 -3.58 34.83 6.51
N VAL A 755 -2.77 34.01 5.86
CA VAL A 755 -1.58 33.37 6.49
C VAL A 755 -0.36 33.37 5.56
N GLY A 756 -0.48 33.87 4.34
CA GLY A 756 0.59 33.88 3.33
C GLY A 756 1.53 35.08 3.31
N LEU A 757 1.48 36.05 4.23
CA LEU A 757 2.14 37.34 4.04
C LEU A 757 3.02 37.85 5.19
N LEU A 758 3.46 37.01 6.12
CA LEU A 758 4.35 37.40 7.22
C LEU A 758 5.75 36.76 7.24
N LEU A 759 6.13 36.00 6.24
CA LEU A 759 7.49 35.41 6.15
C LEU A 759 8.37 35.98 5.04
N TRP A 760 7.98 37.04 4.34
CA TRP A 760 8.78 37.63 3.25
C TRP A 760 9.41 39.01 3.57
N ARG A 761 9.60 39.37 4.84
CA ARG A 761 10.23 40.66 5.22
C ARG A 761 11.35 40.59 6.23
N ARG A 762 12.19 39.52 6.21
CA ARG A 762 13.37 39.49 7.10
C ARG A 762 14.66 38.91 6.48
N VAL A 763 14.87 39.05 5.21
CA VAL A 763 16.19 38.80 4.58
C VAL A 763 16.48 39.94 3.58
N ARG A 764 16.79 41.11 4.12
CA ARG A 764 17.59 42.16 3.44
C ARG A 764 18.00 43.21 4.45
N ARG A 765 19.05 42.92 5.24
CA ARG A 765 20.00 43.89 5.81
C ARG A 765 21.10 43.12 6.54
N GLY A 766 22.28 43.13 5.97
CA GLY A 766 23.49 42.58 6.60
C GLY A 766 24.50 42.11 5.58
N GLY A 767 24.97 43.01 4.75
CA GLY A 767 26.18 42.84 3.94
C GLY A 767 27.04 44.07 4.10
N ARG A 768 28.18 43.90 4.83
CA ARG A 768 29.47 44.59 4.66
C ARG A 768 30.34 44.37 5.91
N SER A 769 31.27 43.48 5.82
CA SER A 769 32.70 43.62 6.04
C SER A 769 33.32 42.23 5.91
#